data_4e920197c0f27f6ce6a6b84314fb6796
#
_entry.id   4e920197c0f27f6ce6a6b84314fb6796
#
_cell.length_a   1.000
_cell.length_b   1.000
_cell.length_c   1.000
_cell.angle_alpha   90.00
_cell.angle_beta   90.00
_cell.angle_gamma   90.00
#
_symmetry.space_group_name_H-M   'P 1'
#
loop_
_entity.id
_entity.type
_entity.pdbx_description
1 polymer ?
#
loop_
_entity_poly.entity_id
_entity_poly.type
_entity_poly.pdbx_seq_one_letter_code
_entity_poly.pdbx_strand_id
1 'polypeptide(L)'
;MKRQIAFLVGFAVLAFIAVVIAPAPAAAQTAPTKPLTIESLYQPGGLGGRGPETVEWSPDGTKLTFVQRDERGEKGELWYADAATGEKKVLVSAAKLAALDPDVNKVKNEREKERLTRYHVAAYLWAPDSKHLIFDSQGQLWLYDLGSETAVQFTSAPDPSGDPKFSPDGGHLAYIRKHNLYVRPVSGKTEKQLTHDTGDSLFNGDIDWVYAEELAVRSNYFWSPDSKEIVFLHMDETNVPVYPITDWMPTHPSVDNEKYPKVGDPNPVVKLGVVDADKGKVRWISLTTDAETYVPRFGWVADGVIWAEVMNRTEDKLDLYFVDAKSGKSRIVLTENTPGAWIDFDHVEARFLKNGKFLWPSWRDGNMHLYLYSFDRSNPMAADAKLETQLTKGDFEVLSIEGADEAAGTVFFSANKDDPRQTHIFSVQLDGSGMKALSSEEGEHFANFSDDGKHYTHMFFGPQNAASISLCAVGGACTPVWQARNEIADYGLRAPKYLEFKADDGTVLYGRLLLPPDGTASGKIPLIINIYGGPAAQMVTKGVPNAFDEILARKGFAIFAVDNRGTPGRDRKFQTAIRHEFGAVELKDQLTALDQLLAQYPQLDGSRVAIWGWSNGGSMTLYAMTHSDRFTAGVAVAPVTDQLNYDTIYTERYMGLLKDDKAGYEQSDVTKSAEKLHGALLLVHGTSDDNVHFQNSIQMIDALIKAGKQFRLMIYPNKTHSISGKDARIHLFTMIEDHFERELK
;
A
#
# COMPACT_ATOMS: atom_id res chain seq x y z
N MET A 1 32.13 -41.14 72.26
CA MET A 1 31.42 -42.40 72.19
C MET A 1 30.72 -42.51 70.83
N LYS A 2 31.15 -43.55 70.13
CA LYS A 2 30.76 -43.86 68.72
C LYS A 2 29.32 -44.34 68.66
N ARG A 3 28.59 -43.99 67.62
CA ARG A 3 27.56 -44.83 67.01
C ARG A 3 27.55 -44.60 65.50
N GLN A 4 27.90 -45.63 64.77
CA GLN A 4 27.75 -45.84 63.35
C GLN A 4 26.25 -46.02 63.01
N ILE A 5 25.75 -45.44 61.91
CA ILE A 5 24.53 -45.87 61.25
C ILE A 5 24.88 -46.10 59.78
N ALA A 6 24.57 -47.29 59.29
CA ALA A 6 24.84 -47.76 57.94
C ALA A 6 23.93 -47.15 56.93
N PHE A 7 24.45 -46.77 55.76
CA PHE A 7 23.69 -46.38 54.59
C PHE A 7 23.39 -47.60 53.70
N LEU A 8 22.13 -47.93 53.54
CA LEU A 8 21.65 -48.85 52.52
C LEU A 8 21.49 -48.08 51.21
N VAL A 9 22.25 -48.45 50.17
CA VAL A 9 22.12 -47.95 48.83
C VAL A 9 21.05 -48.74 48.08
N GLY A 10 19.91 -48.15 47.84
CA GLY A 10 18.88 -48.70 46.97
C GLY A 10 19.10 -48.22 45.52
N PHE A 11 19.41 -49.13 44.63
CA PHE A 11 19.41 -48.85 43.16
C PHE A 11 17.99 -48.75 42.64
N ALA A 12 17.56 -47.55 42.28
CA ALA A 12 16.34 -47.35 41.50
C ALA A 12 16.72 -47.38 40.00
N VAL A 13 16.28 -48.42 39.30
CA VAL A 13 16.35 -48.51 37.84
C VAL A 13 15.28 -47.61 37.26
N LEU A 14 15.67 -46.44 36.70
CA LEU A 14 14.81 -45.60 35.91
C LEU A 14 14.68 -46.18 34.48
N ALA A 15 13.56 -46.82 34.20
CA ALA A 15 13.19 -47.21 32.85
C ALA A 15 12.81 -45.93 32.04
N PHE A 16 13.65 -45.51 31.13
CA PHE A 16 13.31 -44.49 30.11
C PHE A 16 12.33 -45.11 29.12
N ILE A 17 11.05 -44.77 29.23
CA ILE A 17 10.07 -45.01 28.16
C ILE A 17 10.32 -43.92 27.09
N ALA A 18 10.98 -44.28 25.99
CA ALA A 18 11.05 -43.47 24.79
C ALA A 18 9.64 -43.42 24.17
N VAL A 19 8.92 -42.33 24.41
CA VAL A 19 7.72 -42.03 23.67
C VAL A 19 8.15 -41.64 22.26
N VAL A 20 8.05 -42.55 21.32
CA VAL A 20 8.13 -42.26 19.89
C VAL A 20 6.88 -41.46 19.54
N ILE A 21 7.02 -40.16 19.49
CA ILE A 21 5.99 -39.28 18.89
C ILE A 21 6.02 -39.59 17.40
N ALA A 22 5.10 -40.45 16.93
CA ALA A 22 4.87 -40.57 15.50
C ALA A 22 4.39 -39.20 14.98
N PRO A 23 4.94 -38.70 13.86
CA PRO A 23 4.39 -37.48 13.24
C PRO A 23 2.91 -37.72 12.99
N ALA A 24 2.09 -36.76 13.42
CA ALA A 24 0.66 -36.78 13.09
C ALA A 24 0.52 -36.93 11.56
N PRO A 25 -0.35 -37.82 11.08
CA PRO A 25 -0.58 -37.92 9.64
C PRO A 25 -0.99 -36.55 9.13
N ALA A 26 -0.27 -36.07 8.12
CA ALA A 26 -0.67 -34.88 7.38
C ALA A 26 -2.14 -35.09 7.00
N ALA A 27 -3.00 -34.15 7.40
CA ALA A 27 -4.41 -34.20 7.06
C ALA A 27 -4.51 -34.41 5.54
N ALA A 28 -5.13 -35.52 5.11
CA ALA A 28 -5.32 -35.79 3.70
C ALA A 28 -6.11 -34.60 3.12
N GLN A 29 -5.48 -33.83 2.23
CA GLN A 29 -6.11 -32.73 1.55
C GLN A 29 -7.30 -33.32 0.79
N THR A 30 -8.52 -32.93 1.14
CA THR A 30 -9.71 -33.35 0.39
C THR A 30 -9.56 -32.88 -1.06
N ALA A 31 -9.96 -33.72 -2.03
CA ALA A 31 -9.89 -33.34 -3.43
C ALA A 31 -10.61 -32.00 -3.65
N PRO A 32 -10.07 -31.09 -4.48
CA PRO A 32 -10.68 -29.82 -4.76
C PRO A 32 -12.10 -30.01 -5.30
N THR A 33 -13.04 -29.21 -4.80
CA THR A 33 -14.47 -29.33 -5.18
C THR A 33 -14.82 -28.52 -6.43
N LYS A 34 -13.94 -27.55 -6.81
CA LYS A 34 -14.15 -26.64 -7.94
C LYS A 34 -12.93 -26.64 -8.87
N PRO A 35 -13.13 -26.50 -10.19
CA PRO A 35 -12.02 -26.36 -11.13
C PRO A 35 -11.36 -25.00 -10.96
N LEU A 36 -10.02 -24.99 -10.88
CA LEU A 36 -9.22 -23.77 -10.88
C LEU A 36 -8.80 -23.47 -12.32
N THR A 37 -9.28 -22.36 -12.88
CA THR A 37 -8.94 -21.85 -14.22
C THR A 37 -8.71 -20.34 -14.16
N ILE A 38 -8.12 -19.74 -15.21
CA ILE A 38 -7.96 -18.29 -15.30
C ILE A 38 -9.32 -17.59 -15.22
N GLU A 39 -10.37 -18.10 -15.86
CA GLU A 39 -11.72 -17.53 -15.81
C GLU A 39 -12.29 -17.56 -14.39
N SER A 40 -11.96 -18.59 -13.60
CA SER A 40 -12.44 -18.69 -12.20
C SER A 40 -11.84 -17.61 -11.30
N LEU A 41 -10.65 -17.08 -11.62
CA LEU A 41 -10.06 -15.95 -10.87
C LEU A 41 -10.90 -14.68 -10.98
N TYR A 42 -11.60 -14.52 -12.12
CA TYR A 42 -12.36 -13.32 -12.47
C TYR A 42 -13.88 -13.54 -12.49
N GLN A 43 -14.36 -14.62 -11.86
CA GLN A 43 -15.78 -14.81 -11.62
C GLN A 43 -16.34 -13.76 -10.64
N PRO A 44 -17.66 -13.52 -10.60
CA PRO A 44 -18.25 -12.63 -9.60
C PRO A 44 -17.81 -12.97 -8.18
N GLY A 45 -17.26 -11.98 -7.47
CA GLY A 45 -16.70 -12.14 -6.12
C GLY A 45 -15.33 -12.84 -6.07
N GLY A 46 -14.71 -13.19 -7.17
CA GLY A 46 -13.44 -13.92 -7.19
C GLY A 46 -13.55 -15.31 -6.56
N LEU A 47 -12.44 -15.88 -6.12
CA LEU A 47 -12.42 -17.21 -5.50
C LEU A 47 -12.98 -17.18 -4.07
N GLY A 48 -12.57 -16.19 -3.28
CA GLY A 48 -12.90 -16.05 -1.84
C GLY A 48 -14.27 -15.43 -1.54
N GLY A 49 -14.98 -14.89 -2.54
CA GLY A 49 -16.17 -14.07 -2.32
C GLY A 49 -15.85 -12.59 -2.17
N ARG A 50 -16.90 -11.75 -2.16
CA ARG A 50 -16.74 -10.30 -2.03
C ARG A 50 -16.69 -9.91 -0.55
N GLY A 51 -15.61 -9.28 -0.13
CA GLY A 51 -15.44 -8.75 1.21
C GLY A 51 -16.24 -7.48 1.46
N PRO A 52 -16.35 -7.04 2.72
CA PRO A 52 -16.84 -5.73 3.09
C PRO A 52 -15.99 -4.60 2.49
N GLU A 53 -16.65 -3.52 2.09
CA GLU A 53 -16.01 -2.30 1.57
C GLU A 53 -16.21 -1.15 2.57
N THR A 54 -15.28 -0.19 2.61
CA THR A 54 -15.35 1.00 3.48
C THR A 54 -15.69 0.62 4.92
N VAL A 55 -14.75 -0.04 5.60
CA VAL A 55 -14.94 -0.52 6.99
C VAL A 55 -14.52 0.61 7.93
N GLU A 56 -15.52 1.27 8.58
CA GLU A 56 -15.33 2.50 9.36
C GLU A 56 -15.98 2.44 10.73
N TRP A 57 -15.36 3.08 11.71
CA TRP A 57 -15.94 3.28 13.01
C TRP A 57 -16.87 4.49 13.04
N SER A 58 -18.00 4.39 13.76
CA SER A 58 -18.75 5.59 14.12
C SER A 58 -17.92 6.44 15.10
N PRO A 59 -18.00 7.78 15.07
CA PRO A 59 -17.21 8.66 15.94
C PRO A 59 -17.38 8.38 17.45
N ASP A 60 -18.53 7.86 17.86
CA ASP A 60 -18.80 7.46 19.24
C ASP A 60 -18.22 6.06 19.60
N GLY A 61 -17.56 5.38 18.65
CA GLY A 61 -16.97 4.05 18.83
C GLY A 61 -17.97 2.91 19.06
N THR A 62 -19.30 3.18 18.97
CA THR A 62 -20.33 2.17 19.28
C THR A 62 -20.66 1.24 18.13
N LYS A 63 -20.31 1.62 16.90
CA LYS A 63 -20.63 0.86 15.69
C LYS A 63 -19.43 0.74 14.76
N LEU A 64 -19.20 -0.47 14.30
CA LEU A 64 -18.36 -0.72 13.13
C LEU A 64 -19.27 -0.82 11.91
N THR A 65 -19.09 0.05 10.93
CA THR A 65 -19.92 0.07 9.71
C THR A 65 -19.15 -0.39 8.49
N PHE A 66 -19.84 -0.97 7.52
CA PHE A 66 -19.26 -1.46 6.27
C PHE A 66 -20.32 -1.64 5.19
N VAL A 67 -19.94 -1.48 3.94
CA VAL A 67 -20.80 -1.79 2.79
C VAL A 67 -20.60 -3.25 2.41
N GLN A 68 -21.67 -4.03 2.42
CA GLN A 68 -21.68 -5.40 1.91
C GLN A 68 -22.44 -5.44 0.59
N ARG A 69 -21.76 -5.89 -0.47
CA ARG A 69 -22.38 -6.05 -1.79
C ARG A 69 -22.65 -7.51 -2.11
N ASP A 70 -23.55 -7.73 -3.06
CA ASP A 70 -23.72 -9.04 -3.68
C ASP A 70 -22.45 -9.44 -4.48
N GLU A 71 -22.36 -10.70 -4.88
CA GLU A 71 -21.19 -11.23 -5.59
C GLU A 71 -20.85 -10.47 -6.89
N ARG A 72 -21.87 -9.89 -7.56
CA ARG A 72 -21.67 -9.09 -8.77
C ARG A 72 -21.26 -7.66 -8.48
N GLY A 73 -21.38 -7.22 -7.23
CA GLY A 73 -21.15 -5.83 -6.82
C GLY A 73 -22.29 -4.88 -7.20
N GLU A 74 -23.43 -5.39 -7.67
CA GLU A 74 -24.54 -4.58 -8.19
C GLU A 74 -25.44 -4.01 -7.08
N LYS A 75 -25.62 -4.76 -5.99
CA LYS A 75 -26.48 -4.36 -4.87
C LYS A 75 -25.68 -4.33 -3.59
N GLY A 76 -25.62 -3.17 -2.97
CA GLY A 76 -24.95 -2.95 -1.70
C GLY A 76 -25.90 -2.56 -0.60
N GLU A 77 -25.60 -2.93 0.63
CA GLU A 77 -26.24 -2.48 1.85
C GLU A 77 -25.18 -1.94 2.80
N LEU A 78 -25.48 -0.86 3.51
CA LEU A 78 -24.62 -0.42 4.60
C LEU A 78 -25.06 -1.14 5.87
N TRP A 79 -24.15 -1.93 6.41
CA TRP A 79 -24.32 -2.69 7.65
C TRP A 79 -23.59 -2.02 8.81
N TYR A 80 -23.97 -2.34 10.02
CA TYR A 80 -23.13 -2.12 11.20
C TYR A 80 -23.07 -3.38 12.08
N ALA A 81 -21.95 -3.52 12.78
CA ALA A 81 -21.81 -4.41 13.92
C ALA A 81 -21.74 -3.55 15.19
N ASP A 82 -22.56 -3.86 16.18
CA ASP A 82 -22.55 -3.20 17.49
C ASP A 82 -21.25 -3.56 18.23
N ALA A 83 -20.51 -2.56 18.68
CA ALA A 83 -19.18 -2.75 19.26
C ALA A 83 -19.18 -3.59 20.55
N ALA A 84 -20.23 -3.50 21.35
CA ALA A 84 -20.35 -4.21 22.62
C ALA A 84 -20.84 -5.66 22.48
N THR A 85 -21.72 -5.91 21.52
CA THR A 85 -22.44 -7.22 21.39
C THR A 85 -21.99 -8.01 20.16
N GLY A 86 -21.41 -7.36 19.15
CA GLY A 86 -21.12 -7.95 17.84
C GLY A 86 -22.37 -8.22 16.97
N GLU A 87 -23.57 -7.80 17.43
CA GLU A 87 -24.79 -7.99 16.66
C GLU A 87 -24.76 -7.17 15.38
N LYS A 88 -25.09 -7.80 14.23
CA LYS A 88 -25.06 -7.15 12.91
C LYS A 88 -26.46 -6.77 12.46
N LYS A 89 -26.62 -5.54 11.95
CA LYS A 89 -27.87 -5.04 11.40
C LYS A 89 -27.64 -4.18 10.16
N VAL A 90 -28.62 -4.14 9.28
CA VAL A 90 -28.64 -3.21 8.15
C VAL A 90 -28.88 -1.80 8.68
N LEU A 91 -27.99 -0.86 8.36
CA LEU A 91 -28.11 0.55 8.68
C LEU A 91 -28.80 1.32 7.57
N VAL A 92 -28.39 1.05 6.30
CA VAL A 92 -29.04 1.63 5.11
C VAL A 92 -29.32 0.49 4.12
N SER A 93 -30.61 0.31 3.78
CA SER A 93 -31.05 -0.77 2.90
C SER A 93 -30.56 -0.59 1.46
N ALA A 94 -30.47 -1.70 0.71
CA ALA A 94 -30.05 -1.70 -0.69
C ALA A 94 -30.85 -0.73 -1.56
N ALA A 95 -32.15 -0.61 -1.35
CA ALA A 95 -33.01 0.29 -2.13
C ALA A 95 -32.66 1.78 -1.91
N LYS A 96 -32.28 2.14 -0.67
CA LYS A 96 -31.84 3.51 -0.32
C LYS A 96 -30.43 3.78 -0.79
N LEU A 97 -29.54 2.81 -0.56
CA LEU A 97 -28.12 2.95 -0.92
C LEU A 97 -27.92 3.02 -2.44
N ALA A 98 -28.74 2.32 -3.24
CA ALA A 98 -28.64 2.34 -4.69
C ALA A 98 -28.81 3.75 -5.32
N ALA A 99 -29.46 4.68 -4.60
CA ALA A 99 -29.58 6.07 -5.03
C ALA A 99 -28.44 6.98 -4.54
N LEU A 100 -27.65 6.53 -3.55
CA LEU A 100 -26.66 7.33 -2.82
C LEU A 100 -25.23 6.82 -3.00
N ASP A 101 -25.09 5.61 -3.52
CA ASP A 101 -23.81 4.93 -3.60
C ASP A 101 -23.03 5.35 -4.84
N PRO A 102 -21.76 5.77 -4.69
CA PRO A 102 -20.86 5.93 -5.81
C PRO A 102 -20.61 4.56 -6.44
N ASP A 103 -21.33 4.23 -7.47
CA ASP A 103 -21.07 3.02 -8.25
C ASP A 103 -19.89 3.28 -9.18
N VAL A 104 -18.67 2.94 -8.71
CA VAL A 104 -17.43 3.04 -9.48
C VAL A 104 -17.54 2.31 -10.83
N ASN A 105 -18.43 1.29 -10.93
CA ASN A 105 -18.65 0.60 -12.20
C ASN A 105 -19.41 1.44 -13.24
N LYS A 106 -20.06 2.51 -12.83
CA LYS A 106 -20.74 3.47 -13.74
C LYS A 106 -19.79 4.54 -14.29
N VAL A 107 -18.61 4.68 -13.73
CA VAL A 107 -17.58 5.58 -14.24
C VAL A 107 -17.11 5.05 -15.59
N LYS A 108 -17.26 5.84 -16.65
CA LYS A 108 -16.92 5.44 -18.01
C LYS A 108 -15.44 5.62 -18.34
N ASN A 109 -14.79 6.57 -17.71
CA ASN A 109 -13.37 6.81 -17.87
C ASN A 109 -12.58 5.78 -17.06
N GLU A 110 -11.80 4.91 -17.71
CA GLU A 110 -11.04 3.84 -17.07
C GLU A 110 -9.96 4.39 -16.11
N ARG A 111 -9.34 5.52 -16.44
CA ARG A 111 -8.35 6.17 -15.56
C ARG A 111 -9.00 6.68 -14.28
N GLU A 112 -10.12 7.39 -14.39
CA GLU A 112 -10.85 7.88 -13.22
C GLU A 112 -11.37 6.72 -12.36
N LYS A 113 -11.88 5.68 -13.00
CA LYS A 113 -12.30 4.46 -12.31
C LYS A 113 -11.15 3.81 -11.54
N GLU A 114 -9.97 3.71 -12.15
CA GLU A 114 -8.79 3.15 -11.50
C GLU A 114 -8.32 4.05 -10.37
N ARG A 115 -8.28 5.37 -10.56
CA ARG A 115 -7.93 6.34 -9.51
C ARG A 115 -8.83 6.19 -8.28
N LEU A 116 -10.13 6.15 -8.46
CA LEU A 116 -11.09 5.96 -7.36
C LEU A 116 -10.87 4.62 -6.63
N THR A 117 -10.53 3.57 -7.38
CA THR A 117 -10.26 2.25 -6.80
C THR A 117 -8.91 2.20 -6.08
N ARG A 118 -7.86 2.74 -6.70
CA ARG A 118 -6.49 2.74 -6.18
C ARG A 118 -6.38 3.53 -4.88
N TYR A 119 -7.02 4.69 -4.82
CA TYR A 119 -6.94 5.57 -3.65
C TYR A 119 -8.00 5.26 -2.58
N HIS A 120 -8.75 4.17 -2.73
CA HIS A 120 -9.73 3.71 -1.74
C HIS A 120 -10.69 4.80 -1.26
N VAL A 121 -11.27 5.55 -2.21
CA VAL A 121 -12.24 6.61 -1.88
C VAL A 121 -13.41 6.00 -1.12
N ALA A 122 -13.67 6.50 0.09
CA ALA A 122 -14.70 5.99 0.96
C ALA A 122 -16.10 6.21 0.35
N ALA A 123 -16.95 5.19 0.43
CA ALA A 123 -18.32 5.28 -0.07
C ALA A 123 -19.20 6.23 0.76
N TYR A 124 -18.84 6.45 2.02
CA TYR A 124 -19.53 7.35 2.94
C TYR A 124 -18.59 7.86 4.03
N LEU A 125 -19.00 8.95 4.68
CA LEU A 125 -18.30 9.57 5.80
C LEU A 125 -19.28 9.80 6.96
N TRP A 126 -18.88 9.48 8.17
CA TRP A 126 -19.63 9.79 9.38
C TRP A 126 -19.56 11.27 9.74
N ALA A 127 -20.71 11.84 10.12
CA ALA A 127 -20.72 13.12 10.83
C ALA A 127 -20.28 12.93 12.30
N PRO A 128 -19.67 13.93 12.93
CA PRO A 128 -19.20 13.84 14.32
C PRO A 128 -20.28 13.49 15.35
N ASP A 129 -21.53 13.71 15.02
CA ASP A 129 -22.69 13.42 15.89
C ASP A 129 -23.11 11.94 15.90
N SER A 130 -22.48 11.09 15.09
CA SER A 130 -22.82 9.66 14.92
C SER A 130 -24.28 9.41 14.51
N LYS A 131 -24.95 10.41 13.91
CA LYS A 131 -26.36 10.35 13.48
C LYS A 131 -26.56 10.65 11.99
N HIS A 132 -25.58 11.25 11.36
CA HIS A 132 -25.63 11.59 9.94
C HIS A 132 -24.44 10.96 9.20
N LEU A 133 -24.68 10.71 7.91
CA LEU A 133 -23.67 10.24 6.95
C LEU A 133 -23.64 11.18 5.75
N ILE A 134 -22.48 11.40 5.17
CA ILE A 134 -22.34 11.96 3.81
C ILE A 134 -22.01 10.82 2.85
N PHE A 135 -22.73 10.77 1.74
CA PHE A 135 -22.44 9.93 0.60
C PHE A 135 -21.95 10.80 -0.56
N ASP A 136 -20.91 10.38 -1.25
CA ASP A 136 -20.54 10.92 -2.56
C ASP A 136 -21.18 10.05 -3.65
N SER A 137 -22.17 10.59 -4.34
CA SER A 137 -22.83 9.94 -5.46
C SER A 137 -22.50 10.66 -6.75
N GLN A 138 -21.56 10.15 -7.51
CA GLN A 138 -21.11 10.68 -8.81
C GLN A 138 -20.72 12.18 -8.75
N GLY A 139 -19.97 12.55 -7.72
CA GLY A 139 -19.51 13.91 -7.49
C GLY A 139 -20.58 14.85 -6.91
N GLN A 140 -21.72 14.30 -6.44
CA GLN A 140 -22.71 15.05 -5.68
C GLN A 140 -22.81 14.49 -4.26
N LEU A 141 -22.69 15.37 -3.28
CA LEU A 141 -22.75 15.02 -1.88
C LEU A 141 -24.20 14.94 -1.38
N TRP A 142 -24.52 13.91 -0.63
CA TRP A 142 -25.84 13.66 -0.05
C TRP A 142 -25.72 13.45 1.46
N LEU A 143 -26.47 14.26 2.21
CA LEU A 143 -26.57 14.12 3.67
C LEU A 143 -27.71 13.14 3.98
N TYR A 144 -27.39 12.08 4.71
CA TYR A 144 -28.34 11.07 5.17
C TYR A 144 -28.52 11.15 6.67
N ASP A 145 -29.75 11.28 7.13
CA ASP A 145 -30.14 11.27 8.55
C ASP A 145 -30.61 9.85 8.93
N LEU A 146 -29.92 9.26 9.92
CA LEU A 146 -30.20 7.89 10.37
C LEU A 146 -31.51 7.79 11.15
N GLY A 147 -31.96 8.84 11.80
CA GLY A 147 -33.19 8.84 12.61
C GLY A 147 -34.44 8.86 11.77
N SER A 148 -34.48 9.71 10.75
CA SER A 148 -35.59 9.81 9.80
C SER A 148 -35.43 8.88 8.60
N GLU A 149 -34.27 8.29 8.41
CA GLU A 149 -33.89 7.45 7.29
C GLU A 149 -34.09 8.15 5.92
N THR A 150 -33.81 9.45 5.86
CA THR A 150 -33.97 10.28 4.66
C THR A 150 -32.64 10.87 4.19
N ALA A 151 -32.52 11.02 2.87
CA ALA A 151 -31.39 11.67 2.25
C ALA A 151 -31.80 13.02 1.66
N VAL A 152 -30.92 14.01 1.78
CA VAL A 152 -31.07 15.33 1.18
C VAL A 152 -29.82 15.61 0.36
N GLN A 153 -30.02 16.01 -0.92
CA GLN A 153 -28.91 16.42 -1.76
C GLN A 153 -28.24 17.66 -1.15
N PHE A 154 -26.95 17.53 -0.86
CA PHE A 154 -26.17 18.59 -0.23
C PHE A 154 -25.49 19.48 -1.26
N THR A 155 -24.94 18.95 -2.34
CA THR A 155 -24.41 19.73 -3.47
C THR A 155 -25.21 19.48 -4.73
N SER A 156 -25.34 20.50 -5.58
CA SER A 156 -26.14 20.42 -6.83
C SER A 156 -25.50 21.22 -7.97
N ALA A 157 -24.22 21.58 -7.84
CA ALA A 157 -23.49 22.27 -8.92
C ALA A 157 -23.23 21.31 -10.09
N PRO A 158 -23.06 21.84 -11.34
CA PRO A 158 -22.74 20.98 -12.49
C PRO A 158 -21.41 20.24 -12.34
N ASP A 159 -20.46 20.87 -11.65
CA ASP A 159 -19.12 20.29 -11.43
C ASP A 159 -19.11 19.40 -10.18
N PRO A 160 -18.37 18.28 -10.20
CA PRO A 160 -18.29 17.36 -9.08
C PRO A 160 -17.68 18.03 -7.85
N SER A 161 -18.16 17.61 -6.67
CA SER A 161 -17.64 18.00 -5.35
C SER A 161 -17.06 16.76 -4.69
N GLY A 162 -15.82 16.82 -4.22
CA GLY A 162 -15.10 15.70 -3.62
C GLY A 162 -14.46 16.04 -2.28
N ASP A 163 -13.84 15.05 -1.65
CA ASP A 163 -13.12 15.13 -0.37
C ASP A 163 -13.93 15.88 0.71
N PRO A 164 -15.17 15.45 1.05
CA PRO A 164 -15.98 16.12 2.06
C PRO A 164 -15.42 15.94 3.46
N LYS A 165 -15.45 17.01 4.28
CA LYS A 165 -15.07 16.97 5.69
C LYS A 165 -15.99 17.82 6.56
N PHE A 166 -16.58 17.20 7.58
CA PHE A 166 -17.28 17.95 8.61
C PHE A 166 -16.31 18.78 9.47
N SER A 167 -16.74 19.95 9.90
CA SER A 167 -16.09 20.63 11.01
C SER A 167 -16.18 19.79 12.29
N PRO A 168 -15.21 19.87 13.23
CA PRO A 168 -15.24 19.09 14.47
C PRO A 168 -16.52 19.24 15.30
N ASP A 169 -17.20 20.40 15.24
CA ASP A 169 -18.49 20.64 15.90
C ASP A 169 -19.71 20.12 15.10
N GLY A 170 -19.49 19.57 13.87
CA GLY A 170 -20.54 19.10 12.99
C GLY A 170 -21.38 20.22 12.34
N GLY A 171 -21.03 21.48 12.57
CA GLY A 171 -21.82 22.63 12.09
C GLY A 171 -21.69 22.90 10.59
N HIS A 172 -20.57 22.54 10.00
CA HIS A 172 -20.23 22.81 8.61
C HIS A 172 -19.70 21.56 7.91
N LEU A 173 -19.86 21.54 6.57
CA LEU A 173 -19.17 20.60 5.68
C LEU A 173 -18.32 21.41 4.70
N ALA A 174 -17.03 21.10 4.64
CA ALA A 174 -16.12 21.57 3.61
C ALA A 174 -15.95 20.53 2.51
N TYR A 175 -15.60 20.93 1.29
CA TYR A 175 -15.38 20.08 0.14
C TYR A 175 -14.61 20.81 -0.96
N ILE A 176 -14.03 20.06 -1.87
CA ILE A 176 -13.31 20.58 -3.03
C ILE A 176 -14.21 20.55 -4.27
N ARG A 177 -14.12 21.61 -5.09
CA ARG A 177 -14.72 21.70 -6.42
C ARG A 177 -13.83 22.52 -7.33
N LYS A 178 -13.48 22.01 -8.51
CA LYS A 178 -12.56 22.69 -9.44
C LYS A 178 -11.32 23.25 -8.76
N HIS A 179 -10.63 22.42 -8.03
CA HIS A 179 -9.40 22.76 -7.31
C HIS A 179 -9.55 23.90 -6.31
N ASN A 180 -10.77 24.19 -5.85
CA ASN A 180 -11.04 25.22 -4.85
C ASN A 180 -11.83 24.68 -3.67
N LEU A 181 -11.57 25.27 -2.51
CA LEU A 181 -12.19 24.92 -1.24
C LEU A 181 -13.53 25.67 -1.08
N TYR A 182 -14.55 24.92 -0.72
CA TYR A 182 -15.91 25.39 -0.42
C TYR A 182 -16.30 24.98 0.99
N VAL A 183 -17.23 25.72 1.57
CA VAL A 183 -17.87 25.40 2.85
C VAL A 183 -19.36 25.68 2.78
N ARG A 184 -20.14 24.84 3.47
CA ARG A 184 -21.58 25.05 3.64
C ARG A 184 -22.01 24.65 5.05
N PRO A 185 -22.84 25.47 5.76
CA PRO A 185 -23.47 25.03 7.02
C PRO A 185 -24.34 23.79 6.79
N VAL A 186 -24.24 22.80 7.68
CA VAL A 186 -25.02 21.54 7.55
C VAL A 186 -26.51 21.80 7.57
N SER A 187 -26.99 22.72 8.42
CA SER A 187 -28.39 23.15 8.50
C SER A 187 -28.78 24.20 7.45
N GLY A 188 -27.82 24.77 6.73
CA GLY A 188 -28.01 25.85 5.76
C GLY A 188 -28.13 25.36 4.32
N LYS A 189 -28.49 26.28 3.41
CA LYS A 189 -28.58 26.00 1.96
C LYS A 189 -27.56 26.76 1.13
N THR A 190 -26.89 27.75 1.69
CA THR A 190 -25.95 28.60 0.97
C THR A 190 -24.53 28.09 1.16
N GLU A 191 -23.89 27.68 0.09
CA GLU A 191 -22.46 27.38 0.08
C GLU A 191 -21.63 28.66 -0.08
N LYS A 192 -20.38 28.61 0.35
CA LYS A 192 -19.42 29.68 0.20
C LYS A 192 -18.13 29.12 -0.38
N GLN A 193 -17.65 29.73 -1.45
CA GLN A 193 -16.32 29.48 -1.97
C GLN A 193 -15.31 30.24 -1.12
N LEU A 194 -14.28 29.53 -0.63
CA LEU A 194 -13.25 30.09 0.26
C LEU A 194 -11.97 30.48 -0.49
N THR A 195 -11.65 29.78 -1.58
CA THR A 195 -10.50 30.05 -2.46
C THR A 195 -10.99 30.29 -3.88
N HIS A 196 -10.25 31.10 -4.66
CA HIS A 196 -10.79 31.65 -5.94
C HIS A 196 -9.80 31.56 -7.09
N ASP A 197 -8.82 30.67 -7.06
CA ASP A 197 -7.90 30.49 -8.18
C ASP A 197 -8.62 29.88 -9.37
N THR A 198 -8.22 30.30 -10.56
CA THR A 198 -8.77 29.86 -11.83
C THR A 198 -7.71 29.20 -12.68
N GLY A 199 -8.08 28.12 -13.35
CA GLY A 199 -7.17 27.32 -14.19
C GLY A 199 -6.87 25.94 -13.60
N ASP A 200 -6.41 25.05 -14.46
CA ASP A 200 -6.28 23.62 -14.16
C ASP A 200 -4.89 23.27 -13.54
N SER A 201 -4.10 24.30 -13.19
CA SER A 201 -2.75 24.11 -12.62
C SER A 201 -2.58 24.73 -11.22
N LEU A 202 -3.66 25.25 -10.62
CA LEU A 202 -3.62 25.87 -9.29
C LEU A 202 -4.62 25.19 -8.38
N PHE A 203 -4.12 24.47 -7.39
CA PHE A 203 -4.90 23.64 -6.48
C PHE A 203 -4.94 24.27 -5.10
N ASN A 204 -6.10 24.31 -4.47
CA ASN A 204 -6.31 24.78 -3.10
C ASN A 204 -7.00 23.69 -2.28
N GLY A 205 -6.23 22.94 -1.52
CA GLY A 205 -6.73 21.80 -0.76
C GLY A 205 -7.02 20.55 -1.58
N ASP A 206 -6.82 20.60 -2.89
CA ASP A 206 -6.87 19.46 -3.80
C ASP A 206 -5.48 18.82 -3.94
N ILE A 207 -5.39 17.67 -4.60
CA ILE A 207 -4.18 16.84 -4.67
C ILE A 207 -3.82 16.64 -6.13
N ASP A 208 -2.55 16.84 -6.48
CA ASP A 208 -2.00 16.47 -7.77
C ASP A 208 -1.69 14.97 -7.86
N TRP A 209 -1.36 14.53 -9.07
CA TRP A 209 -1.08 13.12 -9.34
C TRP A 209 0.13 12.62 -8.53
N VAL A 210 1.25 13.36 -8.52
CA VAL A 210 2.51 12.86 -7.92
C VAL A 210 2.46 12.78 -6.40
N TYR A 211 1.77 13.70 -5.72
CA TYR A 211 1.55 13.62 -4.26
C TYR A 211 0.58 12.49 -3.91
N ALA A 212 -0.46 12.28 -4.72
CA ALA A 212 -1.41 11.20 -4.50
C ALA A 212 -0.74 9.82 -4.67
N GLU A 213 0.08 9.65 -5.70
CA GLU A 213 0.75 8.38 -6.01
C GLU A 213 1.94 8.12 -5.07
N GLU A 214 2.89 9.06 -4.99
CA GLU A 214 4.21 8.79 -4.41
C GLU A 214 4.36 9.19 -2.94
N LEU A 215 3.49 10.06 -2.44
CA LEU A 215 3.48 10.48 -1.04
C LEU A 215 2.24 10.00 -0.29
N ALA A 216 1.43 9.14 -0.91
CA ALA A 216 0.20 8.60 -0.34
C ALA A 216 -0.72 9.68 0.27
N VAL A 217 -0.70 10.91 -0.29
CA VAL A 217 -1.59 11.99 0.16
C VAL A 217 -3.02 11.67 -0.30
N ARG A 218 -3.97 11.81 0.61
CA ARG A 218 -5.40 11.54 0.33
C ARG A 218 -6.28 12.75 0.58
N SER A 219 -5.72 13.78 1.21
CA SER A 219 -6.39 15.05 1.45
C SER A 219 -5.39 16.15 1.75
N ASN A 220 -5.68 17.35 1.26
CA ASN A 220 -4.82 18.53 1.39
C ASN A 220 -5.50 19.70 2.12
N TYR A 221 -6.49 19.44 3.00
CA TYR A 221 -7.04 20.48 3.88
C TYR A 221 -7.60 19.87 5.18
N PHE A 222 -7.53 20.63 6.27
CA PHE A 222 -7.96 20.17 7.60
C PHE A 222 -8.58 21.30 8.41
N TRP A 223 -9.72 21.01 9.06
CA TRP A 223 -10.37 21.91 10.00
C TRP A 223 -9.55 22.14 11.25
N SER A 224 -9.56 23.38 11.77
CA SER A 224 -9.06 23.68 13.10
C SER A 224 -9.92 23.01 14.18
N PRO A 225 -9.32 22.61 15.34
CA PRO A 225 -10.08 21.98 16.43
C PRO A 225 -11.28 22.80 16.92
N ASP A 226 -11.21 24.13 16.84
CA ASP A 226 -12.29 25.05 17.21
C ASP A 226 -13.32 25.30 16.08
N SER A 227 -13.21 24.59 14.94
CA SER A 227 -14.14 24.65 13.79
C SER A 227 -14.23 26.00 13.07
N LYS A 228 -13.24 26.90 13.26
CA LYS A 228 -13.32 28.27 12.65
C LYS A 228 -12.46 28.46 11.44
N GLU A 229 -11.39 27.72 11.32
CA GLU A 229 -10.41 27.88 10.25
C GLU A 229 -10.11 26.55 9.57
N ILE A 230 -9.64 26.62 8.35
CA ILE A 230 -9.15 25.47 7.57
C ILE A 230 -7.72 25.79 7.18
N VAL A 231 -6.79 24.87 7.48
CA VAL A 231 -5.46 24.85 6.87
C VAL A 231 -5.53 24.02 5.59
N PHE A 232 -4.89 24.46 4.52
CA PHE A 232 -4.86 23.76 3.25
C PHE A 232 -3.51 23.94 2.55
N LEU A 233 -3.13 22.96 1.72
CA LEU A 233 -2.00 23.07 0.83
C LEU A 233 -2.46 23.70 -0.50
N HIS A 234 -1.77 24.76 -0.91
CA HIS A 234 -1.84 25.29 -2.25
C HIS A 234 -0.71 24.70 -3.09
N MET A 235 -1.02 24.19 -4.27
CA MET A 235 -0.08 23.62 -5.21
C MET A 235 -0.14 24.38 -6.53
N ASP A 236 1.02 24.75 -7.06
CA ASP A 236 1.17 25.42 -8.36
C ASP A 236 1.94 24.50 -9.31
N GLU A 237 1.22 23.87 -10.23
CA GLU A 237 1.75 22.99 -11.27
C GLU A 237 2.06 23.71 -12.60
N THR A 238 2.06 25.04 -12.63
CA THR A 238 2.23 25.81 -13.88
C THR A 238 3.46 25.36 -14.66
N ASN A 239 4.55 25.06 -13.96
CA ASN A 239 5.83 24.66 -14.56
C ASN A 239 6.01 23.15 -14.69
N VAL A 240 5.09 22.34 -14.17
CA VAL A 240 5.16 20.87 -14.32
C VAL A 240 4.87 20.52 -15.78
N PRO A 241 5.72 19.71 -16.45
CA PRO A 241 5.50 19.31 -17.83
C PRO A 241 4.22 18.51 -18.01
N VAL A 242 3.70 18.54 -19.24
CA VAL A 242 2.51 17.81 -19.63
C VAL A 242 2.90 16.55 -20.38
N TYR A 243 2.33 15.42 -19.99
CA TYR A 243 2.38 14.17 -20.75
C TYR A 243 1.04 13.93 -21.46
N PRO A 244 1.01 13.72 -22.81
CA PRO A 244 -0.21 13.47 -23.56
C PRO A 244 -0.58 11.98 -23.53
N ILE A 245 -1.75 11.64 -23.00
CA ILE A 245 -2.32 10.30 -23.04
C ILE A 245 -3.41 10.27 -24.11
N THR A 246 -3.25 9.43 -25.14
CA THR A 246 -4.14 9.39 -26.28
C THR A 246 -5.17 8.28 -26.15
N ASP A 247 -6.46 8.64 -26.20
CA ASP A 247 -7.55 7.70 -26.41
C ASP A 247 -7.73 7.45 -27.91
N TRP A 248 -7.36 6.24 -28.34
CA TRP A 248 -7.39 5.81 -29.74
C TRP A 248 -8.72 5.21 -30.17
N MET A 249 -9.69 5.02 -29.26
CA MET A 249 -10.92 4.29 -29.56
C MET A 249 -11.97 5.11 -30.34
N PRO A 250 -12.13 6.42 -30.11
CA PRO A 250 -13.04 7.22 -30.95
C PRO A 250 -12.55 7.37 -32.39
N THR A 251 -13.47 7.60 -33.34
CA THR A 251 -13.13 7.89 -34.76
C THR A 251 -12.13 9.05 -34.89
N HIS A 252 -12.26 10.04 -34.03
CA HIS A 252 -11.28 11.13 -33.86
C HIS A 252 -10.64 10.94 -32.48
N PRO A 253 -9.38 10.48 -32.43
CA PRO A 253 -8.67 10.29 -31.16
C PRO A 253 -8.69 11.59 -30.32
N SER A 254 -8.86 11.44 -29.03
CA SER A 254 -8.73 12.54 -28.07
C SER A 254 -7.45 12.40 -27.26
N VAL A 255 -6.94 13.52 -26.75
CA VAL A 255 -5.76 13.56 -25.89
C VAL A 255 -6.17 14.09 -24.53
N ASP A 256 -5.81 13.35 -23.50
CA ASP A 256 -5.85 13.80 -22.12
C ASP A 256 -4.45 14.25 -21.71
N ASN A 257 -4.34 15.46 -21.18
CA ASN A 257 -3.07 16.08 -20.81
C ASN A 257 -2.86 15.94 -19.32
N GLU A 258 -1.90 15.13 -18.92
CA GLU A 258 -1.55 14.91 -17.52
C GLU A 258 -0.33 15.72 -17.14
N LYS A 259 -0.37 16.40 -15.99
CA LYS A 259 0.79 17.01 -15.36
C LYS A 259 1.60 15.91 -14.69
N TYR A 260 2.81 15.66 -15.19
CA TYR A 260 3.65 14.57 -14.72
C TYR A 260 5.13 15.00 -14.73
N PRO A 261 5.73 15.23 -13.56
CA PRO A 261 7.13 15.63 -13.46
C PRO A 261 8.04 14.40 -13.60
N LYS A 262 8.80 14.31 -14.69
CA LYS A 262 9.83 13.29 -14.88
C LYS A 262 11.13 13.68 -14.17
N VAL A 263 12.02 12.72 -14.00
CA VAL A 263 13.34 12.95 -13.39
C VAL A 263 14.01 14.22 -13.91
N GLY A 264 14.35 15.11 -12.98
CA GLY A 264 14.96 16.41 -13.29
C GLY A 264 14.00 17.53 -13.64
N ASP A 265 12.71 17.25 -13.83
CA ASP A 265 11.70 18.26 -14.07
C ASP A 265 11.35 19.04 -12.79
N PRO A 266 10.76 20.25 -12.91
CA PRO A 266 10.20 20.94 -11.76
C PRO A 266 8.99 20.21 -11.20
N ASN A 267 8.94 20.11 -9.87
CA ASN A 267 7.77 19.66 -9.12
C ASN A 267 6.78 20.81 -8.89
N PRO A 268 5.54 20.52 -8.44
CA PRO A 268 4.62 21.56 -7.98
C PRO A 268 5.23 22.42 -6.88
N VAL A 269 5.08 23.73 -6.98
CA VAL A 269 5.48 24.65 -5.91
C VAL A 269 4.37 24.72 -4.89
N VAL A 270 4.70 24.44 -3.62
CA VAL A 270 3.70 24.30 -2.55
C VAL A 270 3.85 25.35 -1.46
N LYS A 271 2.72 25.77 -0.87
CA LYS A 271 2.65 26.63 0.32
C LYS A 271 1.39 26.36 1.13
N LEU A 272 1.43 26.61 2.42
CA LEU A 272 0.24 26.50 3.26
C LEU A 272 -0.61 27.77 3.18
N GLY A 273 -1.92 27.58 3.15
CA GLY A 273 -2.92 28.61 3.36
C GLY A 273 -3.76 28.32 4.60
N VAL A 274 -4.15 29.37 5.32
CA VAL A 274 -5.15 29.28 6.38
C VAL A 274 -6.30 30.21 6.02
N VAL A 275 -7.50 29.66 5.99
CA VAL A 275 -8.71 30.42 5.64
C VAL A 275 -9.74 30.37 6.77
N ASP A 276 -10.30 31.55 7.11
CA ASP A 276 -11.44 31.65 8.02
C ASP A 276 -12.70 31.19 7.31
N ALA A 277 -13.37 30.18 7.85
CA ALA A 277 -14.53 29.54 7.20
C ALA A 277 -15.70 30.49 7.00
N ASP A 278 -15.89 31.47 7.91
CA ASP A 278 -16.96 32.45 7.85
C ASP A 278 -16.60 33.64 6.95
N LYS A 279 -15.35 34.11 6.99
CA LYS A 279 -14.93 35.33 6.27
C LYS A 279 -14.33 35.07 4.90
N GLY A 280 -13.74 33.88 4.69
CA GLY A 280 -13.08 33.50 3.43
C GLY A 280 -11.77 34.29 3.19
N LYS A 281 -11.14 34.81 4.24
CA LYS A 281 -9.88 35.53 4.11
C LYS A 281 -8.71 34.55 4.27
N VAL A 282 -7.97 34.31 3.19
CA VAL A 282 -6.77 33.47 3.20
C VAL A 282 -5.58 34.25 3.80
N ARG A 283 -4.82 33.57 4.64
CA ARG A 283 -3.48 33.95 5.12
C ARG A 283 -2.49 32.92 4.60
N TRP A 284 -1.46 33.38 3.90
CA TRP A 284 -0.43 32.53 3.34
C TRP A 284 0.71 32.33 4.35
N ILE A 285 1.26 31.12 4.40
CA ILE A 285 2.38 30.72 5.26
C ILE A 285 3.47 30.12 4.36
N SER A 286 4.68 30.67 4.43
CA SER A 286 5.86 30.12 3.80
C SER A 286 6.70 29.39 4.86
N LEU A 287 6.86 28.09 4.73
CA LEU A 287 7.67 27.27 5.64
C LEU A 287 9.14 27.33 5.28
N THR A 288 9.45 27.43 3.99
CA THR A 288 10.80 27.44 3.45
C THR A 288 10.87 28.41 2.26
N THR A 289 12.07 28.82 1.90
CA THR A 289 12.37 29.57 0.65
C THR A 289 12.82 28.65 -0.48
N ASP A 290 13.04 27.37 -0.19
CA ASP A 290 13.40 26.37 -1.19
C ASP A 290 12.12 25.85 -1.84
N ALA A 291 11.98 26.11 -3.15
CA ALA A 291 10.85 25.65 -3.95
C ALA A 291 10.90 24.15 -4.29
N GLU A 292 12.03 23.50 -4.03
CA GLU A 292 12.29 22.09 -4.30
C GLU A 292 11.97 21.19 -3.09
N THR A 293 11.05 21.61 -2.22
CA THR A 293 10.63 20.86 -1.04
C THR A 293 9.22 20.33 -1.18
N TYR A 294 8.97 19.19 -0.51
CA TYR A 294 7.64 18.60 -0.38
C TYR A 294 7.03 18.91 0.98
N VAL A 295 5.70 19.03 1.04
CA VAL A 295 4.91 19.14 2.28
C VAL A 295 3.89 18.00 2.30
N PRO A 296 4.34 16.77 2.60
CA PRO A 296 3.49 15.58 2.46
C PRO A 296 2.42 15.44 3.53
N ARG A 297 2.68 15.95 4.76
CA ARG A 297 1.75 15.86 5.87
C ARG A 297 1.69 17.18 6.63
N PHE A 298 0.50 17.57 7.03
CA PHE A 298 0.26 18.74 7.88
C PHE A 298 -1.12 18.66 8.56
N GLY A 299 -1.35 19.49 9.55
CA GLY A 299 -2.61 19.53 10.26
C GLY A 299 -2.54 20.48 11.45
N TRP A 300 -3.43 20.31 12.44
CA TRP A 300 -3.49 21.11 13.64
C TRP A 300 -2.98 20.32 14.85
N VAL A 301 -2.05 20.89 15.59
CA VAL A 301 -1.56 20.30 16.85
C VAL A 301 -2.31 20.87 18.07
N ALA A 302 -2.84 22.08 17.95
CA ALA A 302 -3.67 22.76 18.94
C ALA A 302 -4.44 23.91 18.27
N ASP A 303 -5.37 24.54 18.99
CA ASP A 303 -6.02 25.76 18.50
C ASP A 303 -4.98 26.82 18.14
N GLY A 304 -5.02 27.27 16.89
CA GLY A 304 -4.11 28.29 16.36
C GLY A 304 -2.67 27.85 16.10
N VAL A 305 -2.35 26.56 16.24
CA VAL A 305 -1.02 26.01 15.93
C VAL A 305 -1.11 24.85 14.95
N ILE A 306 -0.46 25.00 13.81
CA ILE A 306 -0.35 24.02 12.75
C ILE A 306 0.96 23.24 12.95
N TRP A 307 0.96 21.96 12.59
CA TRP A 307 2.16 21.18 12.33
C TRP A 307 2.31 20.93 10.84
N ALA A 308 3.53 20.80 10.35
CA ALA A 308 3.80 20.41 8.97
C ALA A 308 5.14 19.67 8.87
N GLU A 309 5.15 18.61 8.12
CA GLU A 309 6.36 17.91 7.70
C GLU A 309 6.84 18.51 6.38
N VAL A 310 8.11 18.89 6.34
CA VAL A 310 8.75 19.48 5.16
C VAL A 310 9.95 18.63 4.81
N MET A 311 9.92 18.03 3.62
CA MET A 311 10.93 17.10 3.14
C MET A 311 11.71 17.73 1.97
N ASN A 312 13.02 17.53 1.93
CA ASN A 312 13.85 17.97 0.80
C ASN A 312 13.66 17.06 -0.42
N ARG A 313 14.03 17.53 -1.60
CA ARG A 313 13.85 16.81 -2.86
C ARG A 313 14.59 15.47 -2.93
N THR A 314 15.73 15.32 -2.24
CA THR A 314 16.46 14.04 -2.15
C THR A 314 15.88 13.07 -1.12
N GLU A 315 14.85 13.48 -0.41
CA GLU A 315 14.08 12.71 0.58
C GLU A 315 14.93 12.06 1.69
N ASP A 316 16.09 12.62 1.98
CA ASP A 316 16.97 12.15 3.06
C ASP A 316 16.91 13.03 4.31
N LYS A 317 16.09 14.10 4.28
CA LYS A 317 15.84 15.01 5.41
C LYS A 317 14.37 15.38 5.50
N LEU A 318 13.79 15.25 6.71
CA LEU A 318 12.42 15.63 7.06
C LEU A 318 12.44 16.54 8.28
N ASP A 319 11.92 17.76 8.16
CA ASP A 319 11.77 18.72 9.24
C ASP A 319 10.30 18.80 9.68
N LEU A 320 10.02 18.58 10.96
CA LEU A 320 8.72 18.84 11.56
C LEU A 320 8.66 20.29 12.04
N TYR A 321 7.76 21.06 11.44
CA TYR A 321 7.49 22.45 11.83
C TYR A 321 6.27 22.56 12.74
N PHE A 322 6.34 23.49 13.71
CA PHE A 322 5.15 24.09 14.30
C PHE A 322 5.01 25.53 13.80
N VAL A 323 3.78 25.95 13.57
CA VAL A 323 3.46 27.24 12.93
C VAL A 323 2.32 27.92 13.69
N ASP A 324 2.52 29.16 14.07
CA ASP A 324 1.44 30.03 14.58
C ASP A 324 0.55 30.45 13.40
N ALA A 325 -0.67 29.94 13.35
CA ALA A 325 -1.59 30.13 12.24
C ALA A 325 -1.98 31.60 12.02
N LYS A 326 -1.89 32.43 13.04
CA LYS A 326 -2.26 33.87 12.99
C LYS A 326 -1.14 34.72 12.41
N SER A 327 0.09 34.53 12.90
CA SER A 327 1.25 35.35 12.50
C SER A 327 2.05 34.75 11.34
N GLY A 328 1.88 33.46 11.04
CA GLY A 328 2.68 32.72 10.07
C GLY A 328 4.11 32.41 10.54
N LYS A 329 4.47 32.72 11.81
CA LYS A 329 5.77 32.36 12.35
C LYS A 329 5.88 30.85 12.49
N SER A 330 6.99 30.29 12.05
CA SER A 330 7.27 28.86 12.10
C SER A 330 8.54 28.56 12.89
N ARG A 331 8.63 27.33 13.41
CA ARG A 331 9.79 26.75 14.07
C ARG A 331 9.94 25.29 13.73
N ILE A 332 11.15 24.85 13.37
CA ILE A 332 11.48 23.43 13.31
C ILE A 332 11.59 22.93 14.76
N VAL A 333 10.81 21.90 15.09
CA VAL A 333 10.78 21.29 16.43
C VAL A 333 11.43 19.91 16.45
N LEU A 334 11.56 19.26 15.30
CA LEU A 334 12.25 17.99 15.14
C LEU A 334 12.81 17.92 13.72
N THR A 335 14.00 17.32 13.56
CA THR A 335 14.59 16.98 12.26
C THR A 335 14.92 15.49 12.26
N GLU A 336 14.48 14.79 11.23
CA GLU A 336 14.93 13.44 10.88
C GLU A 336 15.90 13.52 9.70
N ASN A 337 17.07 12.85 9.83
CA ASN A 337 18.05 12.76 8.77
C ASN A 337 18.43 11.29 8.55
N THR A 338 18.44 10.87 7.30
CA THR A 338 18.79 9.50 6.89
C THR A 338 19.92 9.51 5.87
N PRO A 339 21.13 9.97 6.23
CA PRO A 339 22.23 10.06 5.28
C PRO A 339 22.55 8.70 4.68
N GLY A 340 22.64 8.63 3.35
CA GLY A 340 22.87 7.38 2.63
C GLY A 340 21.62 6.47 2.51
N ALA A 341 20.44 6.99 2.84
CA ALA A 341 19.15 6.35 2.72
C ALA A 341 18.11 7.40 2.30
N TRP A 342 16.85 7.07 2.40
CA TRP A 342 15.70 7.98 2.23
C TRP A 342 14.84 7.97 3.50
N ILE A 343 13.94 8.92 3.63
CA ILE A 343 12.85 8.86 4.61
C ILE A 343 11.84 7.82 4.08
N ASP A 344 11.60 6.78 4.84
CA ASP A 344 10.56 5.79 4.51
C ASP A 344 9.19 6.40 4.84
N PHE A 345 8.68 7.13 3.88
CA PHE A 345 7.55 8.01 4.03
C PHE A 345 6.23 7.25 4.27
N ASP A 346 6.12 6.02 3.79
CA ASP A 346 4.95 5.17 4.05
C ASP A 346 4.80 4.81 5.55
N HIS A 347 5.90 4.91 6.31
CA HIS A 347 5.93 4.56 7.73
C HIS A 347 6.20 5.75 8.65
N VAL A 348 6.82 6.84 8.15
CA VAL A 348 7.17 8.01 8.96
C VAL A 348 6.08 9.08 8.86
N GLU A 349 5.21 9.11 9.88
CA GLU A 349 4.18 10.13 10.07
C GLU A 349 4.04 10.45 11.55
N ALA A 350 4.00 11.75 11.90
CA ALA A 350 3.78 12.18 13.27
C ALA A 350 2.35 11.89 13.73
N ARG A 351 2.16 11.04 14.74
CA ARG A 351 0.85 10.82 15.36
C ARG A 351 0.72 11.58 16.68
N PHE A 352 0.00 12.69 16.66
CA PHE A 352 -0.20 13.53 17.84
C PHE A 352 -1.21 12.94 18.82
N LEU A 353 -0.89 13.02 20.12
CA LEU A 353 -1.73 12.61 21.23
C LEU A 353 -2.27 13.87 21.96
N LYS A 354 -3.43 13.74 22.62
CA LYS A 354 -4.11 14.87 23.27
C LYS A 354 -3.33 15.50 24.43
N ASN A 355 -2.35 14.79 24.98
CA ASN A 355 -1.59 15.18 26.17
C ASN A 355 -0.29 15.97 25.88
N GLY A 356 -0.07 16.48 24.66
CA GLY A 356 1.15 17.19 24.28
C GLY A 356 2.33 16.28 23.97
N LYS A 357 2.03 15.05 23.56
CA LYS A 357 3.00 14.07 23.08
C LYS A 357 2.68 13.68 21.64
N PHE A 358 3.65 13.07 20.96
CA PHE A 358 3.43 12.46 19.66
C PHE A 358 4.35 11.26 19.47
N LEU A 359 3.89 10.32 18.66
CA LEU A 359 4.65 9.17 18.21
C LEU A 359 5.38 9.56 16.91
N TRP A 360 6.62 9.12 16.81
CA TRP A 360 7.47 9.35 15.65
C TRP A 360 8.14 8.02 15.23
N PRO A 361 7.81 7.43 14.10
CA PRO A 361 8.56 6.32 13.53
C PRO A 361 9.91 6.80 13.00
N SER A 362 10.95 5.97 13.10
CA SER A 362 12.29 6.35 12.61
C SER A 362 13.20 5.14 12.42
N TRP A 363 14.01 5.17 11.35
CA TRP A 363 15.08 4.20 11.07
C TRP A 363 16.42 4.54 11.74
N ARG A 364 16.45 5.43 12.71
CA ARG A 364 17.71 5.97 13.29
C ARG A 364 18.62 4.91 13.91
N ASP A 365 18.10 3.78 14.34
CA ASP A 365 18.87 2.64 14.90
C ASP A 365 18.99 1.44 13.93
N GLY A 366 18.59 1.60 12.66
CA GLY A 366 18.72 0.61 11.61
C GLY A 366 17.44 -0.11 11.24
N ASN A 367 16.49 -0.23 12.16
CA ASN A 367 15.14 -0.74 11.93
C ASN A 367 14.11 0.36 12.21
N MET A 368 12.92 0.26 11.59
CA MET A 368 11.82 1.18 11.84
C MET A 368 11.24 0.94 13.24
N HIS A 369 11.40 1.91 14.12
CA HIS A 369 10.90 1.85 15.48
C HIS A 369 10.15 3.09 15.89
N LEU A 370 9.31 2.97 16.95
CA LEU A 370 8.51 4.04 17.50
C LEU A 370 9.24 4.78 18.60
N TYR A 371 9.23 6.10 18.51
CA TYR A 371 9.78 7.03 19.49
C TYR A 371 8.68 7.94 20.02
N LEU A 372 8.63 8.18 21.33
CA LEU A 372 7.71 9.10 21.96
C LEU A 372 8.40 10.43 22.19
N TYR A 373 7.83 11.49 21.65
CA TYR A 373 8.24 12.86 21.89
C TYR A 373 7.19 13.64 22.68
N SER A 374 7.61 14.70 23.34
CA SER A 374 6.74 15.66 24.02
C SER A 374 7.05 17.10 23.61
N PHE A 375 6.04 17.95 23.75
CA PHE A 375 6.14 19.41 23.58
C PHE A 375 5.26 20.12 24.62
N ASP A 376 5.57 21.41 24.90
CA ASP A 376 4.72 22.22 25.77
C ASP A 376 3.43 22.62 25.06
N ARG A 377 2.32 21.96 25.38
CA ARG A 377 1.02 22.21 24.76
C ARG A 377 0.52 23.66 24.97
N SER A 378 0.93 24.33 26.07
CA SER A 378 0.56 25.70 26.31
C SER A 378 1.34 26.72 25.46
N ASN A 379 2.53 26.32 24.98
CA ASN A 379 3.38 27.11 24.09
C ASN A 379 4.19 26.19 23.17
N PRO A 380 3.54 25.54 22.17
CA PRO A 380 4.17 24.50 21.32
C PRO A 380 5.43 25.00 20.60
N MET A 381 5.54 26.29 20.36
CA MET A 381 6.67 26.89 19.63
C MET A 381 7.81 27.35 20.53
N ALA A 382 7.74 27.11 21.84
CA ALA A 382 8.75 27.62 22.79
C ALA A 382 10.11 26.92 22.67
N ALA A 383 10.11 25.61 22.37
CA ALA A 383 11.30 24.78 22.34
C ALA A 383 11.17 23.68 21.32
N ASP A 384 12.27 22.95 21.06
CA ASP A 384 12.28 21.73 20.26
C ASP A 384 11.49 20.63 20.98
N ALA A 385 10.97 19.70 20.24
CA ALA A 385 10.33 18.51 20.80
C ALA A 385 11.37 17.66 21.55
N LYS A 386 10.97 17.17 22.72
CA LYS A 386 11.85 16.41 23.61
C LYS A 386 11.59 14.92 23.44
N LEU A 387 12.62 14.14 23.11
CA LEU A 387 12.54 12.69 23.14
C LEU A 387 12.32 12.21 24.59
N GLU A 388 11.22 11.52 24.81
CA GLU A 388 10.87 10.92 26.12
C GLU A 388 11.41 9.49 26.22
N THR A 389 11.13 8.65 25.22
CA THR A 389 11.59 7.26 25.21
C THR A 389 11.46 6.63 23.82
N GLN A 390 12.21 5.58 23.58
CA GLN A 390 12.01 4.64 22.48
C GLN A 390 11.03 3.56 22.93
N LEU A 391 9.89 3.41 22.23
CA LEU A 391 8.84 2.47 22.61
C LEU A 391 9.12 1.04 22.15
N THR A 392 9.69 0.88 20.95
CA THR A 392 10.00 -0.42 20.37
C THR A 392 11.47 -0.50 20.02
N LYS A 393 12.05 -1.70 20.08
CA LYS A 393 13.45 -1.96 19.72
C LYS A 393 13.67 -3.43 19.42
N GLY A 394 14.66 -3.74 18.62
CA GLY A 394 15.04 -5.11 18.25
C GLY A 394 15.25 -5.25 16.75
N ASP A 395 15.39 -6.48 16.28
CA ASP A 395 15.61 -6.80 14.87
C ASP A 395 14.27 -7.09 14.18
N PHE A 396 13.49 -6.04 13.98
CA PHE A 396 12.20 -6.08 13.29
C PHE A 396 11.75 -4.66 12.89
N GLU A 397 10.87 -4.58 11.92
CA GLU A 397 10.26 -3.32 11.46
C GLU A 397 8.87 -3.11 12.09
N VAL A 398 8.60 -1.93 12.61
CA VAL A 398 7.24 -1.44 12.81
C VAL A 398 6.71 -0.99 11.46
N LEU A 399 5.56 -1.52 11.06
CA LEU A 399 4.98 -1.28 9.73
C LEU A 399 3.93 -0.17 9.75
N SER A 400 3.17 -0.03 10.83
CA SER A 400 2.21 1.08 10.99
C SER A 400 1.81 1.30 12.44
N ILE A 401 1.31 2.52 12.75
CA ILE A 401 0.67 2.85 14.01
C ILE A 401 -0.84 2.68 13.83
N GLU A 402 -1.41 1.66 14.43
CA GLU A 402 -2.81 1.30 14.25
C GLU A 402 -3.77 2.11 15.15
N GLY A 403 -3.34 2.48 16.36
CA GLY A 403 -4.18 3.19 17.30
C GLY A 403 -3.50 3.52 18.62
N ALA A 404 -4.23 4.19 19.50
CA ALA A 404 -3.80 4.43 20.88
C ALA A 404 -4.99 4.51 21.84
N ASP A 405 -4.88 3.86 22.99
CA ASP A 405 -5.69 4.14 24.18
C ASP A 405 -4.92 5.11 25.06
N GLU A 406 -5.16 6.41 24.88
CA GLU A 406 -4.46 7.45 25.61
C GLU A 406 -4.75 7.42 27.12
N ALA A 407 -5.94 6.95 27.50
CA ALA A 407 -6.32 6.84 28.90
C ALA A 407 -5.57 5.71 29.62
N ALA A 408 -5.35 4.60 28.93
CA ALA A 408 -4.54 3.49 29.43
C ALA A 408 -3.05 3.65 29.16
N GLY A 409 -2.65 4.66 28.37
CA GLY A 409 -1.27 4.87 27.95
C GLY A 409 -0.72 3.78 27.07
N THR A 410 -1.56 3.20 26.20
CA THR A 410 -1.20 2.07 25.32
C THR A 410 -1.21 2.50 23.87
N VAL A 411 -0.18 2.10 23.11
CA VAL A 411 -0.07 2.27 21.66
C VAL A 411 -0.25 0.91 20.99
N PHE A 412 -0.98 0.87 19.88
CA PHE A 412 -1.18 -0.30 19.04
C PHE A 412 -0.49 -0.10 17.70
N PHE A 413 0.20 -1.11 17.23
CA PHE A 413 0.98 -1.04 15.99
C PHE A 413 1.06 -2.42 15.32
N SER A 414 1.32 -2.44 14.02
CA SER A 414 1.68 -3.63 13.30
C SER A 414 3.20 -3.72 13.12
N ALA A 415 3.73 -4.94 13.11
CA ALA A 415 5.15 -5.22 12.96
C ALA A 415 5.38 -6.63 12.42
N ASN A 416 6.54 -6.83 11.79
CA ASN A 416 6.97 -8.13 11.28
C ASN A 416 7.96 -8.86 12.22
N LYS A 417 7.76 -8.67 13.51
CA LYS A 417 8.61 -9.25 14.54
C LYS A 417 8.64 -10.79 14.44
N ASP A 418 9.83 -11.37 14.63
CA ASP A 418 10.15 -12.79 14.61
C ASP A 418 10.19 -13.44 13.20
N ASP A 419 9.44 -12.96 12.23
CA ASP A 419 9.52 -13.43 10.82
C ASP A 419 9.10 -12.28 9.85
N PRO A 420 10.02 -11.73 9.06
CA PRO A 420 9.71 -10.62 8.16
C PRO A 420 8.74 -10.96 7.02
N ARG A 421 8.32 -12.21 6.92
CA ARG A 421 7.30 -12.70 5.96
C ARG A 421 5.88 -12.67 6.53
N GLN A 422 5.70 -12.16 7.75
CA GLN A 422 4.43 -12.09 8.46
C GLN A 422 4.22 -10.71 9.07
N THR A 423 2.98 -10.31 9.16
CA THR A 423 2.57 -9.09 9.87
C THR A 423 1.73 -9.46 11.07
N HIS A 424 2.09 -8.93 12.24
CA HIS A 424 1.35 -9.15 13.49
C HIS A 424 0.99 -7.83 14.16
N ILE A 425 -0.12 -7.84 14.93
CA ILE A 425 -0.59 -6.70 15.71
C ILE A 425 0.02 -6.79 17.12
N PHE A 426 0.55 -5.65 17.59
CA PHE A 426 1.17 -5.52 18.90
C PHE A 426 0.59 -4.36 19.69
N SER A 427 0.80 -4.39 21.00
CA SER A 427 0.62 -3.24 21.88
C SER A 427 1.86 -3.00 22.72
N VAL A 428 2.12 -1.72 23.08
CA VAL A 428 3.18 -1.30 23.99
C VAL A 428 2.72 -0.13 24.86
N GLN A 429 3.22 -0.01 26.09
CA GLN A 429 2.93 1.13 26.94
C GLN A 429 3.74 2.36 26.49
N LEU A 430 3.23 3.58 26.78
CA LEU A 430 3.92 4.84 26.46
C LEU A 430 5.26 5.02 27.20
N ASP A 431 5.59 4.17 28.18
CA ASP A 431 6.92 4.12 28.81
C ASP A 431 7.86 3.10 28.16
N GLY A 432 7.41 2.44 27.08
CA GLY A 432 8.16 1.38 26.38
C GLY A 432 8.09 0.01 27.01
N SER A 433 7.36 -0.15 28.12
CA SER A 433 7.19 -1.45 28.78
C SER A 433 6.02 -2.25 28.21
N GLY A 434 5.91 -3.52 28.58
CA GLY A 434 4.72 -4.34 28.38
C GLY A 434 4.38 -4.65 26.93
N MET A 435 5.35 -4.64 26.01
CA MET A 435 5.10 -5.03 24.62
C MET A 435 4.58 -6.47 24.54
N LYS A 436 3.45 -6.67 23.86
CA LYS A 436 2.83 -7.99 23.66
C LYS A 436 2.13 -8.07 22.30
N ALA A 437 2.10 -9.28 21.72
CA ALA A 437 1.33 -9.58 20.53
C ALA A 437 -0.16 -9.67 20.86
N LEU A 438 -0.99 -9.16 19.95
CA LEU A 438 -2.45 -9.29 19.96
C LEU A 438 -2.92 -10.31 18.92
N SER A 439 -2.05 -10.74 18.00
CA SER A 439 -2.26 -11.81 17.03
C SER A 439 -1.13 -12.84 17.13
N SER A 440 -1.37 -14.10 16.72
CA SER A 440 -0.40 -15.17 16.87
C SER A 440 -0.48 -16.27 15.81
N GLU A 441 -1.52 -16.31 14.98
CA GLU A 441 -1.64 -17.29 13.91
C GLU A 441 -0.69 -16.97 12.76
N GLU A 442 -0.20 -17.98 12.05
CA GLU A 442 0.70 -17.77 10.92
C GLU A 442 -0.02 -17.07 9.79
N GLY A 443 0.47 -15.88 9.38
CA GLY A 443 -0.12 -15.10 8.29
C GLY A 443 0.02 -13.61 8.43
N GLU A 444 -0.89 -12.90 7.76
CA GLU A 444 -0.99 -11.46 7.70
C GLU A 444 -2.15 -10.97 8.56
N HIS A 445 -1.87 -10.04 9.46
CA HIS A 445 -2.83 -9.47 10.38
C HIS A 445 -2.84 -7.94 10.25
N PHE A 446 -4.03 -7.37 10.07
CA PHE A 446 -4.26 -5.93 9.99
C PHE A 446 -5.32 -5.51 10.99
N ALA A 447 -5.21 -4.31 11.53
CA ALA A 447 -6.17 -3.78 12.49
C ALA A 447 -6.62 -2.36 12.10
N ASN A 448 -7.83 -2.01 12.51
CA ASN A 448 -8.33 -0.63 12.50
C ASN A 448 -9.00 -0.39 13.84
N PHE A 449 -8.40 0.47 14.68
CA PHE A 449 -8.88 0.73 16.04
C PHE A 449 -9.94 1.83 16.07
N SER A 450 -10.91 1.70 16.99
CA SER A 450 -11.78 2.82 17.35
C SER A 450 -10.98 3.98 17.94
N ASP A 451 -11.48 5.21 17.81
CA ASP A 451 -10.77 6.43 18.27
C ASP A 451 -10.41 6.42 19.77
N ASP A 452 -11.18 5.69 20.58
CA ASP A 452 -10.93 5.51 22.01
C ASP A 452 -9.96 4.36 22.34
N GLY A 453 -9.53 3.60 21.32
CA GLY A 453 -8.62 2.46 21.45
C GLY A 453 -9.20 1.26 22.20
N LYS A 454 -10.52 1.14 22.36
CA LYS A 454 -11.17 0.05 23.11
C LYS A 454 -11.54 -1.15 22.26
N HIS A 455 -11.82 -0.93 20.98
CA HIS A 455 -12.19 -1.95 20.03
C HIS A 455 -11.32 -1.84 18.77
N TYR A 456 -11.26 -2.93 18.03
CA TYR A 456 -10.60 -2.92 16.73
C TYR A 456 -11.20 -3.96 15.78
N THR A 457 -11.10 -3.71 14.50
CA THR A 457 -11.26 -4.76 13.50
C THR A 457 -9.97 -5.54 13.39
N HIS A 458 -10.08 -6.86 13.30
CA HIS A 458 -8.96 -7.74 13.03
C HIS A 458 -9.19 -8.44 11.70
N MET A 459 -8.48 -8.05 10.68
CA MET A 459 -8.42 -8.74 9.39
C MET A 459 -7.27 -9.73 9.43
N PHE A 460 -7.54 -10.99 9.05
CA PHE A 460 -6.56 -12.07 9.06
C PHE A 460 -6.70 -12.94 7.81
N PHE A 461 -5.59 -13.34 7.24
CA PHE A 461 -5.47 -14.40 6.23
C PHE A 461 -4.07 -15.03 6.28
N GLY A 462 -3.98 -16.30 5.85
CA GLY A 462 -2.71 -17.02 5.92
C GLY A 462 -2.62 -18.18 4.94
N PRO A 463 -1.50 -18.93 4.95
CA PRO A 463 -1.26 -20.00 3.99
C PRO A 463 -2.28 -21.15 4.06
N GLN A 464 -2.97 -21.28 5.20
CA GLN A 464 -3.99 -22.30 5.46
C GLN A 464 -5.37 -21.69 5.78
N ASN A 465 -5.47 -20.36 5.81
CA ASN A 465 -6.65 -19.64 6.29
C ASN A 465 -7.13 -18.65 5.24
N ALA A 466 -8.37 -18.82 4.78
CA ALA A 466 -9.04 -17.84 3.97
C ALA A 466 -9.29 -16.55 4.76
N ALA A 467 -9.40 -15.42 4.06
CA ALA A 467 -9.54 -14.11 4.68
C ALA A 467 -10.76 -14.00 5.61
N SER A 468 -10.59 -13.32 6.73
CA SER A 468 -11.64 -13.07 7.71
C SER A 468 -11.53 -11.66 8.31
N ILE A 469 -12.64 -11.12 8.75
CA ILE A 469 -12.71 -9.88 9.54
C ILE A 469 -13.50 -10.16 10.81
N SER A 470 -12.90 -9.82 11.94
CA SER A 470 -13.53 -9.93 13.26
C SER A 470 -13.57 -8.57 13.94
N LEU A 471 -14.57 -8.32 14.76
CA LEU A 471 -14.67 -7.21 15.70
C LEU A 471 -14.17 -7.68 17.07
N CYS A 472 -13.12 -7.04 17.58
CA CYS A 472 -12.44 -7.43 18.81
C CYS A 472 -12.51 -6.32 19.86
N ALA A 473 -12.70 -6.69 21.12
CA ALA A 473 -12.42 -5.80 22.24
C ALA A 473 -10.95 -5.94 22.66
N VAL A 474 -10.28 -4.84 22.99
CA VAL A 474 -8.89 -4.89 23.46
C VAL A 474 -8.78 -5.69 24.75
N GLY A 475 -8.00 -6.77 24.73
CA GLY A 475 -7.89 -7.71 25.84
C GLY A 475 -9.11 -8.60 26.09
N GLY A 476 -10.08 -8.60 25.19
CA GLY A 476 -11.33 -9.35 25.23
C GLY A 476 -11.50 -10.36 24.09
N ALA A 477 -12.74 -10.75 23.86
CA ALA A 477 -13.11 -11.68 22.79
C ALA A 477 -13.26 -10.97 21.44
N CYS A 478 -13.11 -11.75 20.36
CA CYS A 478 -13.41 -11.33 18.99
C CYS A 478 -14.71 -11.99 18.52
N THR A 479 -15.54 -11.23 17.79
CA THR A 479 -16.77 -11.69 17.14
C THR A 479 -16.61 -11.63 15.63
N PRO A 480 -16.89 -12.72 14.87
CA PRO A 480 -16.76 -12.70 13.42
C PRO A 480 -17.73 -11.71 12.76
N VAL A 481 -17.20 -10.83 11.91
CA VAL A 481 -17.98 -9.89 11.08
C VAL A 481 -18.17 -10.47 9.69
N TRP A 482 -17.08 -10.95 9.07
CA TRP A 482 -17.09 -11.52 7.74
C TRP A 482 -16.08 -12.66 7.61
N GLN A 483 -16.36 -13.61 6.72
CA GLN A 483 -15.48 -14.72 6.39
C GLN A 483 -15.54 -14.97 4.89
N ALA A 484 -14.37 -15.04 4.24
CA ALA A 484 -14.27 -15.47 2.87
C ALA A 484 -14.71 -16.92 2.70
N ARG A 485 -15.16 -17.30 1.50
CA ARG A 485 -15.26 -18.71 1.12
C ARG A 485 -13.88 -19.37 1.27
N ASN A 486 -13.86 -20.64 1.62
CA ASN A 486 -12.59 -21.35 1.76
C ASN A 486 -12.01 -21.70 0.38
N GLU A 487 -11.46 -20.69 -0.28
CA GLU A 487 -10.86 -20.82 -1.60
C GLU A 487 -9.68 -21.81 -1.62
N ILE A 488 -8.95 -21.90 -0.50
CA ILE A 488 -7.84 -22.82 -0.35
C ILE A 488 -8.32 -24.26 -0.51
N ALA A 489 -9.36 -24.66 0.22
CA ALA A 489 -9.93 -26.00 0.12
C ALA A 489 -10.75 -26.20 -1.18
N ASP A 490 -11.60 -25.23 -1.54
CA ASP A 490 -12.50 -25.33 -2.68
C ASP A 490 -11.75 -25.53 -4.00
N TYR A 491 -10.64 -24.81 -4.19
CA TYR A 491 -9.84 -24.87 -5.41
C TYR A 491 -8.54 -25.66 -5.25
N GLY A 492 -8.26 -26.16 -4.04
CA GLY A 492 -7.04 -26.93 -3.73
C GLY A 492 -5.78 -26.11 -3.92
N LEU A 493 -5.78 -24.87 -3.44
CA LEU A 493 -4.59 -24.02 -3.42
C LEU A 493 -3.57 -24.56 -2.44
N ARG A 494 -2.32 -24.69 -2.85
CA ARG A 494 -1.25 -25.23 -2.01
C ARG A 494 -0.32 -24.12 -1.51
N ALA A 495 -0.03 -24.13 -0.22
CA ALA A 495 0.99 -23.27 0.33
C ALA A 495 2.37 -23.59 -0.30
N PRO A 496 3.16 -22.59 -0.70
CA PRO A 496 4.53 -22.82 -1.17
C PRO A 496 5.44 -23.29 -0.03
N LYS A 497 6.56 -23.88 -0.39
CA LYS A 497 7.66 -24.10 0.58
C LYS A 497 8.40 -22.77 0.75
N TYR A 498 8.56 -22.33 1.98
CA TYR A 498 9.38 -21.18 2.33
C TYR A 498 10.82 -21.61 2.52
N LEU A 499 11.75 -20.88 1.90
CA LEU A 499 13.16 -21.21 1.80
C LEU A 499 14.01 -20.02 2.22
N GLU A 500 15.25 -20.28 2.60
CA GLU A 500 16.25 -19.28 2.91
C GLU A 500 17.48 -19.50 2.03
N PHE A 501 17.99 -18.41 1.48
CA PHE A 501 19.19 -18.34 0.66
C PHE A 501 20.15 -17.34 1.27
N LYS A 502 21.38 -17.30 0.79
CA LYS A 502 22.38 -16.31 1.23
C LYS A 502 22.89 -15.55 0.03
N ALA A 503 22.82 -14.23 0.09
CA ALA A 503 23.54 -13.35 -0.80
C ALA A 503 25.05 -13.54 -0.66
N ASP A 504 25.83 -12.97 -1.53
CA ASP A 504 27.30 -13.08 -1.56
C ASP A 504 27.99 -12.52 -0.31
N ASP A 505 27.36 -11.57 0.37
CA ASP A 505 27.84 -11.00 1.64
C ASP A 505 27.32 -11.74 2.88
N GLY A 506 26.56 -12.83 2.69
CA GLY A 506 25.96 -13.63 3.75
C GLY A 506 24.59 -13.16 4.22
N THR A 507 24.05 -12.07 3.66
CA THR A 507 22.68 -11.59 3.95
C THR A 507 21.66 -12.68 3.62
N VAL A 508 20.71 -12.92 4.52
CA VAL A 508 19.64 -13.90 4.30
C VAL A 508 18.62 -13.32 3.32
N LEU A 509 18.32 -14.08 2.27
CA LEU A 509 17.26 -13.81 1.30
C LEU A 509 16.14 -14.83 1.54
N TYR A 510 14.90 -14.36 1.68
CA TYR A 510 13.73 -15.23 1.82
C TYR A 510 13.13 -15.54 0.46
N GLY A 511 12.81 -16.83 0.24
CA GLY A 511 12.19 -17.29 -0.99
C GLY A 511 10.99 -18.20 -0.73
N ARG A 512 10.20 -18.41 -1.78
CA ARG A 512 9.09 -19.37 -1.80
C ARG A 512 9.14 -20.21 -3.07
N LEU A 513 8.86 -21.51 -2.95
CA LEU A 513 8.84 -22.47 -4.05
C LEU A 513 7.54 -23.26 -4.05
N LEU A 514 6.81 -23.22 -5.15
CA LEU A 514 5.67 -24.07 -5.43
C LEU A 514 6.04 -25.09 -6.50
N LEU A 515 6.13 -26.36 -6.14
CA LEU A 515 6.38 -27.46 -7.08
C LEU A 515 5.07 -27.91 -7.77
N PRO A 516 5.13 -28.43 -9.00
CA PRO A 516 3.96 -29.04 -9.61
C PRO A 516 3.44 -30.22 -8.76
N PRO A 517 2.15 -30.58 -8.85
CA PRO A 517 1.62 -31.78 -8.22
C PRO A 517 2.35 -33.04 -8.72
N ASP A 518 2.47 -34.07 -7.86
CA ASP A 518 3.11 -35.32 -8.23
C ASP A 518 2.51 -35.91 -9.51
N GLY A 519 3.37 -36.38 -10.42
CA GLY A 519 2.98 -36.98 -11.67
C GLY A 519 2.58 -36.03 -12.80
N THR A 520 2.58 -34.71 -12.60
CA THR A 520 2.25 -33.72 -13.63
C THR A 520 3.45 -33.39 -14.55
N ALA A 521 4.67 -33.51 -14.05
CA ALA A 521 5.88 -33.27 -14.84
C ALA A 521 6.54 -34.62 -15.25
N SER A 522 6.97 -34.72 -16.51
CA SER A 522 7.81 -35.81 -17.01
C SER A 522 9.23 -35.28 -17.21
N GLY A 523 10.20 -35.89 -16.50
CA GLY A 523 11.60 -35.43 -16.54
C GLY A 523 11.91 -34.26 -15.61
N LYS A 524 12.90 -33.42 -15.97
CA LYS A 524 13.23 -32.22 -15.21
C LYS A 524 12.15 -31.15 -15.35
N ILE A 525 11.88 -30.44 -14.26
CA ILE A 525 10.79 -29.48 -14.11
C ILE A 525 11.25 -28.09 -14.56
N PRO A 526 10.64 -27.46 -15.56
CA PRO A 526 10.92 -26.08 -15.92
C PRO A 526 10.54 -25.12 -14.80
N LEU A 527 11.27 -24.01 -14.66
CA LEU A 527 11.13 -23.05 -13.57
C LEU A 527 10.63 -21.70 -14.08
N ILE A 528 9.67 -21.12 -13.40
CA ILE A 528 9.20 -19.74 -13.62
C ILE A 528 9.52 -18.93 -12.37
N ILE A 529 10.27 -17.85 -12.52
CA ILE A 529 10.55 -16.87 -11.45
C ILE A 529 9.53 -15.74 -11.57
N ASN A 530 8.78 -15.51 -10.49
CA ASN A 530 7.90 -14.36 -10.35
C ASN A 530 8.63 -13.29 -9.52
N ILE A 531 8.88 -12.10 -10.13
CA ILE A 531 9.69 -11.04 -9.53
C ILE A 531 8.94 -9.70 -9.48
N TYR A 532 9.13 -8.97 -8.38
CA TYR A 532 9.00 -7.52 -8.34
C TYR A 532 10.38 -6.88 -8.23
N GLY A 533 11.17 -7.29 -7.25
CA GLY A 533 12.60 -7.06 -7.12
C GLY A 533 13.02 -5.69 -6.65
N GLY A 534 12.12 -4.74 -6.48
CA GLY A 534 12.42 -3.36 -6.11
C GLY A 534 11.73 -2.89 -4.83
N PRO A 535 11.85 -1.61 -4.50
CA PRO A 535 11.15 -1.01 -3.37
C PRO A 535 9.62 -1.10 -3.57
N ALA A 536 8.88 -0.89 -2.50
CA ALA A 536 7.42 -0.88 -2.42
C ALA A 536 6.70 -2.25 -2.45
N ALA A 537 7.34 -3.39 -2.81
CA ALA A 537 6.64 -4.67 -2.77
C ALA A 537 7.51 -5.84 -2.31
N GLN A 538 7.02 -6.59 -1.33
CA GLN A 538 7.55 -7.86 -0.89
C GLN A 538 6.80 -9.00 -1.59
N MET A 539 7.53 -9.96 -2.18
CA MET A 539 6.96 -11.10 -2.92
C MET A 539 6.83 -12.36 -2.08
N VAL A 540 7.56 -12.43 -0.97
CA VAL A 540 7.61 -13.63 -0.12
C VAL A 540 6.96 -13.32 1.22
N THR A 541 5.63 -13.40 1.25
CA THR A 541 4.83 -13.30 2.47
C THR A 541 4.09 -14.60 2.76
N LYS A 542 3.64 -14.77 4.00
CA LYS A 542 2.84 -15.91 4.42
C LYS A 542 1.32 -15.62 4.32
N GLY A 543 0.92 -15.06 3.20
CA GLY A 543 -0.48 -14.80 2.87
C GLY A 543 -1.20 -16.00 2.24
N VAL A 544 -2.38 -15.75 1.67
CA VAL A 544 -3.14 -16.76 0.90
C VAL A 544 -2.32 -17.21 -0.30
N PRO A 545 -2.26 -18.53 -0.61
CA PRO A 545 -1.53 -19.03 -1.75
C PRO A 545 -2.01 -18.41 -3.07
N ASN A 546 -1.06 -18.03 -3.94
CA ASN A 546 -1.38 -17.40 -5.21
C ASN A 546 -2.04 -18.40 -6.17
N ALA A 547 -3.25 -18.10 -6.61
CA ALA A 547 -4.04 -18.99 -7.45
C ALA A 547 -3.48 -19.12 -8.90
N PHE A 548 -2.85 -18.06 -9.45
CA PHE A 548 -2.22 -18.14 -10.76
C PHE A 548 -0.92 -18.98 -10.71
N ASP A 549 -0.14 -18.86 -9.64
CA ASP A 549 1.00 -19.74 -9.39
C ASP A 549 0.57 -21.22 -9.34
N GLU A 550 -0.58 -21.50 -8.69
CA GLU A 550 -1.16 -22.87 -8.65
C GLU A 550 -1.62 -23.36 -10.03
N ILE A 551 -2.22 -22.48 -10.86
CA ILE A 551 -2.58 -22.80 -12.26
C ILE A 551 -1.33 -23.23 -13.04
N LEU A 552 -0.28 -22.42 -13.00
CA LEU A 552 0.99 -22.73 -13.68
C LEU A 552 1.64 -24.01 -13.14
N ALA A 553 1.59 -24.20 -11.80
CA ALA A 553 2.12 -25.42 -11.19
C ALA A 553 1.39 -26.67 -11.67
N ARG A 554 0.06 -26.64 -11.82
CA ARG A 554 -0.74 -27.76 -12.39
C ARG A 554 -0.43 -28.02 -13.87
N LYS A 555 0.13 -27.06 -14.57
CA LYS A 555 0.65 -27.21 -15.93
C LYS A 555 2.05 -27.83 -15.98
N GLY A 556 2.67 -28.12 -14.82
CA GLY A 556 3.96 -28.79 -14.71
C GLY A 556 5.16 -27.88 -14.55
N PHE A 557 4.96 -26.59 -14.20
CA PHE A 557 6.01 -25.64 -13.88
C PHE A 557 6.29 -25.59 -12.39
N ALA A 558 7.53 -25.38 -11.99
CA ALA A 558 7.87 -24.94 -10.65
C ALA A 558 7.82 -23.41 -10.64
N ILE A 559 7.22 -22.82 -9.59
CA ILE A 559 7.10 -21.38 -9.45
C ILE A 559 7.96 -20.93 -8.26
N PHE A 560 8.85 -19.99 -8.49
CA PHE A 560 9.79 -19.47 -7.51
C PHE A 560 9.68 -17.96 -7.39
N ALA A 561 9.84 -17.44 -6.19
CA ALA A 561 10.07 -16.03 -5.93
C ALA A 561 11.08 -15.90 -4.81
N VAL A 562 11.90 -14.86 -4.84
CA VAL A 562 12.83 -14.51 -3.77
C VAL A 562 12.87 -12.99 -3.61
N ASP A 563 12.85 -12.53 -2.36
CA ASP A 563 13.04 -11.12 -2.01
C ASP A 563 14.54 -10.83 -1.96
N ASN A 564 15.02 -10.13 -2.97
CA ASN A 564 16.40 -9.64 -3.04
C ASN A 564 16.59 -8.40 -2.16
N ARG A 565 17.84 -8.01 -1.90
CA ARG A 565 18.14 -6.70 -1.30
C ARG A 565 17.48 -5.58 -2.11
N GLY A 566 16.93 -4.59 -1.41
CA GLY A 566 16.11 -3.52 -1.98
C GLY A 566 14.61 -3.69 -1.74
N THR A 567 14.11 -4.89 -1.42
CA THR A 567 12.69 -5.09 -1.09
C THR A 567 12.36 -4.62 0.34
N PRO A 568 11.12 -4.18 0.64
CA PRO A 568 10.74 -3.67 1.96
C PRO A 568 10.62 -4.76 3.03
N GLY A 569 10.31 -4.37 4.26
CA GLY A 569 10.06 -5.27 5.39
C GLY A 569 11.32 -5.81 6.06
N ARG A 570 12.47 -5.20 5.79
CA ARG A 570 13.78 -5.54 6.38
C ARG A 570 14.47 -4.26 6.87
N ASP A 571 15.61 -4.42 7.57
CA ASP A 571 16.38 -3.28 8.04
C ASP A 571 16.78 -2.30 6.92
N ARG A 572 17.12 -1.08 7.33
CA ARG A 572 17.53 0.00 6.42
C ARG A 572 18.65 -0.42 5.47
N LYS A 573 19.65 -1.17 5.96
CA LYS A 573 20.79 -1.61 5.13
C LYS A 573 20.35 -2.54 4.00
N PHE A 574 19.41 -3.43 4.27
CA PHE A 574 18.85 -4.33 3.27
C PHE A 574 18.08 -3.56 2.20
N GLN A 575 17.21 -2.65 2.62
CA GLN A 575 16.36 -1.89 1.71
C GLN A 575 17.19 -0.91 0.85
N THR A 576 18.18 -0.23 1.43
CA THR A 576 18.97 0.78 0.72
C THR A 576 20.12 0.23 -0.12
N ALA A 577 20.26 -1.09 -0.23
CA ALA A 577 21.30 -1.73 -1.03
C ALA A 577 21.23 -1.42 -2.54
N ILE A 578 20.05 -0.98 -3.02
CA ILE A 578 19.77 -0.62 -4.42
C ILE A 578 19.91 0.89 -4.69
N ARG A 579 20.29 1.68 -3.68
CA ARG A 579 20.39 3.12 -3.83
C ARG A 579 21.38 3.49 -4.91
N HIS A 580 21.00 4.42 -5.79
CA HIS A 580 21.74 4.91 -6.94
C HIS A 580 21.87 3.94 -8.13
N GLU A 581 21.34 2.72 -8.04
CA GLU A 581 21.51 1.73 -9.10
C GLU A 581 20.37 0.69 -9.05
N PHE A 582 19.47 0.71 -10.02
CA PHE A 582 18.48 -0.34 -10.18
C PHE A 582 18.97 -1.44 -11.12
N GLY A 583 18.75 -2.70 -10.72
CA GLY A 583 18.93 -3.89 -11.54
C GLY A 583 20.12 -4.75 -11.14
N ALA A 584 21.29 -4.20 -10.82
CA ALA A 584 22.50 -4.99 -10.65
C ALA A 584 22.53 -5.80 -9.35
N VAL A 585 22.21 -5.18 -8.21
CA VAL A 585 22.15 -5.86 -6.91
C VAL A 585 21.02 -6.88 -6.91
N GLU A 586 19.87 -6.49 -7.41
CA GLU A 586 18.67 -7.33 -7.50
C GLU A 586 18.94 -8.57 -8.36
N LEU A 587 19.46 -8.40 -9.57
CA LEU A 587 19.79 -9.52 -10.46
C LEU A 587 20.83 -10.45 -9.83
N LYS A 588 21.86 -9.91 -9.19
CA LYS A 588 22.89 -10.69 -8.50
C LYS A 588 22.29 -11.59 -7.42
N ASP A 589 21.40 -11.05 -6.59
CA ASP A 589 20.71 -11.81 -5.54
C ASP A 589 19.78 -12.87 -6.14
N GLN A 590 19.01 -12.53 -7.19
CA GLN A 590 18.14 -13.46 -7.92
C GLN A 590 18.94 -14.65 -8.48
N LEU A 591 20.06 -14.40 -9.15
CA LEU A 591 20.93 -15.45 -9.71
C LEU A 591 21.59 -16.29 -8.61
N THR A 592 22.03 -15.67 -7.53
CA THR A 592 22.63 -16.37 -6.38
C THR A 592 21.61 -17.29 -5.72
N ALA A 593 20.37 -16.84 -5.53
CA ALA A 593 19.29 -17.68 -4.99
C ALA A 593 18.90 -18.80 -5.97
N LEU A 594 18.84 -18.51 -7.28
CA LEU A 594 18.58 -19.50 -8.33
C LEU A 594 19.62 -20.64 -8.31
N ASP A 595 20.92 -20.32 -8.22
CA ASP A 595 21.99 -21.32 -8.19
C ASP A 595 21.88 -22.21 -6.95
N GLN A 596 21.61 -21.63 -5.79
CA GLN A 596 21.38 -22.38 -4.54
C GLN A 596 20.11 -23.23 -4.62
N LEU A 597 19.03 -22.71 -5.24
CA LEU A 597 17.79 -23.46 -5.45
C LEU A 597 18.02 -24.70 -6.34
N LEU A 598 18.71 -24.54 -7.46
CA LEU A 598 18.99 -25.65 -8.39
C LEU A 598 19.88 -26.72 -7.76
N ALA A 599 20.81 -26.33 -6.88
CA ALA A 599 21.61 -27.26 -6.10
C ALA A 599 20.79 -28.06 -5.08
N GLN A 600 19.82 -27.41 -4.41
CA GLN A 600 18.93 -28.04 -3.43
C GLN A 600 17.84 -28.91 -4.06
N TYR A 601 17.40 -28.57 -5.29
CA TYR A 601 16.30 -29.22 -6.00
C TYR A 601 16.77 -29.71 -7.38
N PRO A 602 17.54 -30.82 -7.46
CA PRO A 602 18.14 -31.31 -8.72
C PRO A 602 17.11 -31.77 -9.77
N GLN A 603 15.83 -31.94 -9.38
CA GLN A 603 14.72 -32.20 -10.31
C GLN A 603 14.32 -30.96 -11.13
N LEU A 604 14.72 -29.75 -10.76
CA LEU A 604 14.48 -28.54 -11.54
C LEU A 604 15.38 -28.48 -12.76
N ASP A 605 14.91 -27.88 -13.84
CA ASP A 605 15.65 -27.74 -15.07
C ASP A 605 16.28 -26.34 -15.20
N GLY A 606 17.54 -26.22 -14.83
CA GLY A 606 18.28 -24.96 -14.94
C GLY A 606 18.51 -24.45 -16.37
N SER A 607 18.19 -25.24 -17.41
CA SER A 607 18.24 -24.82 -18.79
C SER A 607 16.90 -24.30 -19.34
N ARG A 608 15.81 -24.44 -18.58
CA ARG A 608 14.47 -23.95 -18.91
C ARG A 608 13.94 -23.10 -17.76
N VAL A 609 14.47 -21.88 -17.66
CA VAL A 609 14.11 -20.89 -16.63
C VAL A 609 13.48 -19.69 -17.29
N ALA A 610 12.28 -19.33 -16.88
CA ALA A 610 11.63 -18.07 -17.25
C ALA A 610 11.59 -17.08 -16.07
N ILE A 611 11.43 -15.82 -16.40
CA ILE A 611 11.23 -14.73 -15.40
C ILE A 611 10.08 -13.85 -15.84
N TRP A 612 9.25 -13.38 -14.92
CA TRP A 612 8.19 -12.44 -15.25
C TRP A 612 7.85 -11.52 -14.09
N GLY A 613 7.38 -10.34 -14.45
CA GLY A 613 6.88 -9.39 -13.46
C GLY A 613 6.13 -8.22 -14.08
N TRP A 614 5.56 -7.40 -13.23
CA TRP A 614 4.74 -6.25 -13.56
C TRP A 614 5.37 -4.99 -12.98
N SER A 615 5.26 -3.81 -13.67
CA SER A 615 5.80 -2.55 -13.20
C SER A 615 7.33 -2.66 -13.00
N ASN A 616 7.85 -2.40 -11.83
CA ASN A 616 9.27 -2.65 -11.50
C ASN A 616 9.67 -4.11 -11.78
N GLY A 617 8.79 -5.09 -11.53
CA GLY A 617 9.04 -6.50 -11.89
C GLY A 617 9.17 -6.72 -13.39
N GLY A 618 8.46 -5.95 -14.21
CA GLY A 618 8.65 -5.90 -15.67
C GLY A 618 10.00 -5.30 -16.05
N SER A 619 10.43 -4.24 -15.38
CA SER A 619 11.76 -3.62 -15.52
C SER A 619 12.85 -4.63 -15.17
N MET A 620 12.72 -5.31 -14.03
CA MET A 620 13.66 -6.35 -13.61
C MET A 620 13.68 -7.56 -14.56
N THR A 621 12.54 -7.92 -15.15
CA THR A 621 12.48 -8.96 -16.20
C THR A 621 13.33 -8.56 -17.41
N LEU A 622 13.17 -7.33 -17.90
CA LEU A 622 13.97 -6.82 -19.02
C LEU A 622 15.45 -6.72 -18.65
N TYR A 623 15.76 -6.20 -17.47
CA TYR A 623 17.14 -6.11 -16.98
C TYR A 623 17.78 -7.51 -16.89
N ALA A 624 17.10 -8.50 -16.34
CA ALA A 624 17.58 -9.87 -16.23
C ALA A 624 17.83 -10.51 -17.59
N MET A 625 16.92 -10.32 -18.56
CA MET A 625 17.05 -10.89 -19.91
C MET A 625 18.11 -10.18 -20.79
N THR A 626 18.48 -8.96 -20.45
CA THR A 626 19.53 -8.21 -21.16
C THR A 626 20.91 -8.29 -20.49
N HIS A 627 21.00 -8.77 -19.23
CA HIS A 627 22.25 -8.85 -18.48
C HIS A 627 22.62 -10.27 -18.04
N SER A 628 21.82 -11.29 -18.43
CA SER A 628 22.08 -12.69 -18.12
C SER A 628 21.52 -13.60 -19.21
N ASP A 629 22.21 -14.69 -19.50
CA ASP A 629 21.79 -15.75 -20.43
C ASP A 629 21.02 -16.91 -19.74
N ARG A 630 20.73 -16.75 -18.44
CA ARG A 630 20.05 -17.79 -17.64
C ARG A 630 18.58 -17.94 -17.97
N PHE A 631 17.94 -16.93 -18.54
CA PHE A 631 16.51 -16.89 -18.78
C PHE A 631 16.18 -17.18 -20.25
N THR A 632 15.48 -18.30 -20.50
CA THR A 632 15.07 -18.72 -21.86
C THR A 632 13.79 -18.05 -22.31
N ALA A 633 12.97 -17.55 -21.39
CA ALA A 633 11.76 -16.79 -21.68
C ALA A 633 11.52 -15.71 -20.62
N GLY A 634 10.78 -14.66 -20.98
CA GLY A 634 10.34 -13.65 -20.00
C GLY A 634 9.09 -12.93 -20.43
N VAL A 635 8.36 -12.42 -19.42
CA VAL A 635 7.18 -11.56 -19.63
C VAL A 635 7.34 -10.28 -18.83
N ALA A 636 7.46 -9.16 -19.53
CA ALA A 636 7.55 -7.82 -18.96
C ALA A 636 6.22 -7.08 -19.14
N VAL A 637 5.50 -6.84 -18.05
CA VAL A 637 4.23 -6.13 -18.08
C VAL A 637 4.43 -4.71 -17.54
N ALA A 638 4.07 -3.71 -18.34
CA ALA A 638 4.15 -2.28 -18.02
C ALA A 638 5.50 -1.87 -17.38
N PRO A 639 6.65 -2.17 -18.02
CA PRO A 639 7.97 -1.92 -17.43
C PRO A 639 8.38 -0.45 -17.50
N VAL A 640 9.10 0.05 -16.51
CA VAL A 640 9.98 1.22 -16.64
C VAL A 640 11.25 0.76 -17.36
N THR A 641 11.53 1.28 -18.54
CA THR A 641 12.69 0.87 -19.36
C THR A 641 13.85 1.83 -19.29
N ASP A 642 13.57 3.08 -18.98
CA ASP A 642 14.52 4.14 -18.69
C ASP A 642 13.97 4.96 -17.50
N GLN A 643 14.74 5.03 -16.43
CA GLN A 643 14.34 5.74 -15.21
C GLN A 643 14.08 7.24 -15.44
N LEU A 644 14.64 7.82 -16.50
CA LEU A 644 14.34 9.20 -16.92
C LEU A 644 12.88 9.41 -17.38
N ASN A 645 12.15 8.34 -17.67
CA ASN A 645 10.74 8.40 -18.06
C ASN A 645 9.77 8.29 -16.90
N TYR A 646 10.27 8.06 -15.69
CA TYR A 646 9.43 7.91 -14.50
C TYR A 646 9.43 9.19 -13.66
N ASP A 647 8.55 9.27 -12.66
CA ASP A 647 8.35 10.50 -11.89
C ASP A 647 9.53 10.86 -10.97
N THR A 648 9.54 12.13 -10.55
CA THR A 648 10.59 12.71 -9.71
C THR A 648 10.64 12.08 -8.32
N ILE A 649 9.51 12.00 -7.63
CA ILE A 649 9.45 11.64 -6.19
C ILE A 649 9.93 10.21 -6.00
N TYR A 650 9.36 9.24 -6.74
CA TYR A 650 9.82 7.86 -6.67
C TYR A 650 11.27 7.70 -7.13
N THR A 651 11.59 8.20 -8.32
CA THR A 651 12.88 7.87 -8.93
C THR A 651 14.03 8.57 -8.22
N GLU A 652 13.90 9.86 -7.89
CA GLU A 652 14.95 10.60 -7.22
C GLU A 652 15.14 10.18 -5.76
N ARG A 653 14.11 9.63 -5.09
CA ARG A 653 14.22 8.98 -3.78
C ARG A 653 15.26 7.87 -3.78
N TYR A 654 15.20 6.99 -4.75
CA TYR A 654 16.05 5.79 -4.80
C TYR A 654 17.33 6.01 -5.59
N MET A 655 17.25 6.71 -6.72
CA MET A 655 18.38 6.93 -7.63
C MET A 655 19.20 8.19 -7.28
N GLY A 656 18.64 9.11 -6.50
CA GLY A 656 19.22 10.44 -6.30
C GLY A 656 18.96 11.36 -7.49
N LEU A 657 19.42 12.62 -7.40
CA LEU A 657 19.22 13.59 -8.47
C LEU A 657 20.08 13.26 -9.69
N LEU A 658 19.52 13.37 -10.88
CA LEU A 658 20.20 13.08 -12.15
C LEU A 658 21.56 13.81 -12.29
N LYS A 659 21.67 15.05 -11.79
CA LYS A 659 22.91 15.83 -11.82
C LYS A 659 24.04 15.23 -10.98
N ASP A 660 23.68 14.44 -9.95
CA ASP A 660 24.60 13.87 -8.97
C ASP A 660 24.93 12.39 -9.26
N ASP A 661 24.05 11.65 -9.96
CA ASP A 661 24.22 10.22 -10.27
C ASP A 661 23.85 9.84 -11.72
N LYS A 662 24.42 10.53 -12.68
CA LYS A 662 24.19 10.21 -14.09
C LYS A 662 24.56 8.77 -14.47
N ALA A 663 25.57 8.20 -13.84
CA ALA A 663 26.06 6.86 -14.14
C ALA A 663 25.04 5.77 -13.74
N GLY A 664 24.39 5.88 -12.58
CA GLY A 664 23.36 4.96 -12.15
C GLY A 664 22.16 4.98 -13.08
N TYR A 665 21.71 6.16 -13.52
CA TYR A 665 20.63 6.29 -14.50
C TYR A 665 21.01 5.64 -15.86
N GLU A 666 22.25 5.84 -16.34
CA GLU A 666 22.71 5.22 -17.59
C GLU A 666 22.79 3.69 -17.50
N GLN A 667 23.15 3.15 -16.34
CA GLN A 667 23.25 1.70 -16.09
C GLN A 667 21.89 1.02 -15.95
N SER A 668 20.92 1.71 -15.37
CA SER A 668 19.56 1.22 -15.18
C SER A 668 18.71 1.25 -16.48
N ASP A 669 19.18 1.97 -17.53
CA ASP A 669 18.49 2.09 -18.82
C ASP A 669 18.64 0.81 -19.65
N VAL A 670 17.62 -0.05 -19.60
CA VAL A 670 17.63 -1.34 -20.33
C VAL A 670 17.53 -1.19 -21.85
N THR A 671 17.14 -0.02 -22.36
CA THR A 671 17.10 0.23 -23.81
C THR A 671 18.49 0.25 -24.42
N LYS A 672 19.51 0.67 -23.65
CA LYS A 672 20.93 0.65 -24.05
C LYS A 672 21.53 -0.75 -24.11
N SER A 673 20.87 -1.74 -23.55
CA SER A 673 21.29 -3.15 -23.53
C SER A 673 20.42 -4.04 -24.40
N ALA A 674 19.56 -3.46 -25.25
CA ALA A 674 18.61 -4.20 -26.09
C ALA A 674 19.28 -5.24 -27.02
N GLU A 675 20.51 -4.98 -27.51
CA GLU A 675 21.28 -5.91 -28.33
C GLU A 675 21.71 -7.18 -27.58
N LYS A 676 21.69 -7.15 -26.23
CA LYS A 676 22.03 -8.31 -25.38
C LYS A 676 20.83 -9.14 -25.02
N LEU A 677 19.61 -8.76 -25.44
CA LEU A 677 18.42 -9.53 -25.12
C LEU A 677 18.64 -11.02 -25.44
N HIS A 678 18.45 -11.87 -24.43
CA HIS A 678 18.49 -13.33 -24.51
C HIS A 678 17.13 -13.91 -24.22
N GLY A 679 16.77 -15.02 -24.94
CA GLY A 679 15.49 -15.70 -24.74
C GLY A 679 14.30 -15.06 -25.45
N ALA A 680 13.13 -15.67 -25.25
CA ALA A 680 11.86 -15.24 -25.85
C ALA A 680 11.16 -14.22 -24.96
N LEU A 681 11.06 -12.97 -25.40
CA LEU A 681 10.38 -11.89 -24.68
C LEU A 681 8.92 -11.73 -25.11
N LEU A 682 8.01 -11.61 -24.14
CA LEU A 682 6.67 -11.04 -24.31
C LEU A 682 6.62 -9.70 -23.58
N LEU A 683 6.48 -8.60 -24.32
CA LEU A 683 6.30 -7.26 -23.80
C LEU A 683 4.82 -6.87 -23.80
N VAL A 684 4.30 -6.38 -22.70
CA VAL A 684 2.87 -6.06 -22.52
C VAL A 684 2.73 -4.65 -21.94
N HIS A 685 1.78 -3.84 -22.47
CA HIS A 685 1.50 -2.51 -21.90
C HIS A 685 0.08 -2.04 -22.19
N GLY A 686 -0.51 -1.23 -21.30
CA GLY A 686 -1.73 -0.47 -21.52
C GLY A 686 -1.45 0.89 -22.17
N THR A 687 -2.28 1.33 -23.14
CA THR A 687 -2.01 2.60 -23.84
C THR A 687 -2.39 3.86 -23.03
N SER A 688 -3.19 3.68 -21.98
CA SER A 688 -3.62 4.78 -21.10
C SER A 688 -3.00 4.66 -19.71
N ASP A 689 -1.81 4.02 -19.64
CA ASP A 689 -1.03 3.94 -18.42
C ASP A 689 -0.56 5.35 -18.02
N ASP A 690 -1.08 5.84 -16.90
CA ASP A 690 -0.83 7.15 -16.32
C ASP A 690 0.23 7.12 -15.21
N ASN A 691 0.75 5.94 -14.91
CA ASN A 691 1.82 5.73 -13.94
C ASN A 691 3.14 5.46 -14.69
N VAL A 692 3.27 4.27 -15.30
CA VAL A 692 4.39 3.94 -16.19
C VAL A 692 3.97 4.19 -17.62
N HIS A 693 4.26 5.36 -18.12
CA HIS A 693 3.82 5.78 -19.47
C HIS A 693 4.22 4.77 -20.55
N PHE A 694 3.29 4.51 -21.48
CA PHE A 694 3.49 3.63 -22.63
C PHE A 694 4.73 3.96 -23.45
N GLN A 695 5.24 5.20 -23.36
CA GLN A 695 6.51 5.66 -23.92
C GLN A 695 7.68 4.72 -23.58
N ASN A 696 7.73 4.17 -22.36
CA ASN A 696 8.76 3.22 -21.94
C ASN A 696 8.82 2.01 -22.88
N SER A 697 7.67 1.37 -23.13
CA SER A 697 7.59 0.25 -24.07
C SER A 697 7.89 0.66 -25.51
N ILE A 698 7.45 1.84 -25.96
CA ILE A 698 7.75 2.32 -27.33
C ILE A 698 9.26 2.48 -27.54
N GLN A 699 9.97 3.05 -26.59
CA GLN A 699 11.43 3.22 -26.68
C GLN A 699 12.15 1.86 -26.66
N MET A 700 11.71 0.91 -25.82
CA MET A 700 12.28 -0.44 -25.82
C MET A 700 11.99 -1.19 -27.12
N ILE A 701 10.80 -1.07 -27.70
CA ILE A 701 10.45 -1.63 -29.01
C ILE A 701 11.40 -1.11 -30.10
N ASP A 702 11.63 0.20 -30.15
CA ASP A 702 12.53 0.83 -31.12
C ASP A 702 13.98 0.32 -30.95
N ALA A 703 14.46 0.23 -29.71
CA ALA A 703 15.79 -0.28 -29.40
C ALA A 703 15.96 -1.76 -29.82
N LEU A 704 14.97 -2.61 -29.55
CA LEU A 704 14.98 -4.02 -29.95
C LEU A 704 14.96 -4.18 -31.47
N ILE A 705 14.14 -3.38 -32.18
CA ILE A 705 14.10 -3.39 -33.66
C ILE A 705 15.46 -2.99 -34.25
N LYS A 706 16.06 -1.92 -33.73
CA LYS A 706 17.40 -1.47 -34.14
C LYS A 706 18.49 -2.51 -33.87
N ALA A 707 18.34 -3.27 -32.80
CA ALA A 707 19.23 -4.38 -32.44
C ALA A 707 18.93 -5.69 -33.23
N GLY A 708 17.92 -5.69 -34.09
CA GLY A 708 17.51 -6.89 -34.87
C GLY A 708 16.93 -8.02 -34.02
N LYS A 709 16.47 -7.72 -32.80
CA LYS A 709 15.88 -8.73 -31.89
C LYS A 709 14.41 -8.98 -32.21
N GLN A 710 14.00 -10.24 -32.14
CA GLN A 710 12.60 -10.64 -32.27
C GLN A 710 11.97 -10.78 -30.88
N PHE A 711 10.73 -10.32 -30.75
CA PHE A 711 9.95 -10.38 -29.50
C PHE A 711 8.46 -10.42 -29.82
N ARG A 712 7.66 -10.81 -28.83
CA ARG A 712 6.20 -10.69 -28.87
C ARG A 712 5.77 -9.41 -28.18
N LEU A 713 4.70 -8.80 -28.68
CA LEU A 713 4.13 -7.58 -28.17
C LEU A 713 2.62 -7.74 -27.97
N MET A 714 2.09 -7.28 -26.84
CA MET A 714 0.66 -7.11 -26.62
C MET A 714 0.36 -5.73 -26.06
N ILE A 715 -0.50 -4.99 -26.75
CA ILE A 715 -0.96 -3.67 -26.36
C ILE A 715 -2.42 -3.77 -25.96
N TYR A 716 -2.76 -3.22 -24.78
CA TYR A 716 -4.14 -3.14 -24.29
C TYR A 716 -4.67 -1.71 -24.49
N PRO A 717 -5.51 -1.46 -25.51
CA PRO A 717 -6.06 -0.12 -25.76
C PRO A 717 -6.87 0.39 -24.58
N ASN A 718 -6.64 1.65 -24.22
CA ASN A 718 -7.28 2.37 -23.12
C ASN A 718 -7.21 1.71 -21.74
N LYS A 719 -6.30 0.74 -21.55
CA LYS A 719 -6.03 0.19 -20.24
C LYS A 719 -4.91 0.97 -19.58
N THR A 720 -5.10 1.17 -18.28
CA THR A 720 -4.20 1.84 -17.35
C THR A 720 -3.12 0.87 -16.85
N HIS A 721 -2.36 1.27 -15.85
CA HIS A 721 -1.25 0.47 -15.28
C HIS A 721 -1.68 -0.92 -14.82
N SER A 722 -2.87 -1.06 -14.25
CA SER A 722 -3.36 -2.36 -13.78
C SER A 722 -3.95 -3.24 -14.89
N ILE A 723 -4.15 -2.77 -16.11
CA ILE A 723 -4.85 -3.50 -17.19
C ILE A 723 -6.13 -4.13 -16.64
N SER A 724 -6.96 -3.32 -15.99
CA SER A 724 -8.14 -3.78 -15.25
C SER A 724 -9.29 -4.24 -16.16
N GLY A 725 -10.24 -4.95 -15.56
CA GLY A 725 -11.41 -5.49 -16.23
C GLY A 725 -11.30 -6.98 -16.55
N LYS A 726 -12.41 -7.71 -16.35
CA LYS A 726 -12.47 -9.17 -16.42
C LYS A 726 -11.89 -9.72 -17.73
N ASP A 727 -12.35 -9.21 -18.87
CA ASP A 727 -11.96 -9.76 -20.19
C ASP A 727 -10.49 -9.48 -20.51
N ALA A 728 -10.00 -8.27 -20.18
CA ALA A 728 -8.59 -7.92 -20.36
C ALA A 728 -7.69 -8.78 -19.47
N ARG A 729 -8.07 -9.02 -18.22
CA ARG A 729 -7.31 -9.87 -17.28
C ARG A 729 -7.29 -11.34 -17.71
N ILE A 730 -8.43 -11.91 -18.10
CA ILE A 730 -8.48 -13.29 -18.62
C ILE A 730 -7.58 -13.40 -19.85
N HIS A 731 -7.69 -12.49 -20.81
CA HIS A 731 -6.85 -12.48 -22.00
C HIS A 731 -5.35 -12.38 -21.66
N LEU A 732 -4.98 -11.48 -20.75
CA LEU A 732 -3.60 -11.27 -20.34
C LEU A 732 -3.00 -12.52 -19.69
N PHE A 733 -3.67 -13.07 -18.68
CA PHE A 733 -3.13 -14.23 -17.95
C PHE A 733 -3.11 -15.51 -18.82
N THR A 734 -4.07 -15.66 -19.74
CA THR A 734 -4.03 -16.73 -20.75
C THR A 734 -2.82 -16.56 -21.67
N MET A 735 -2.53 -15.33 -22.12
CA MET A 735 -1.36 -15.06 -22.97
C MET A 735 -0.03 -15.33 -22.24
N ILE A 736 0.06 -14.99 -20.95
CA ILE A 736 1.23 -15.30 -20.11
C ILE A 736 1.40 -16.82 -19.97
N GLU A 737 0.34 -17.55 -19.66
CA GLU A 737 0.34 -19.01 -19.59
C GLU A 737 0.81 -19.62 -20.92
N ASP A 738 0.20 -19.25 -22.06
CA ASP A 738 0.54 -19.72 -23.40
C ASP A 738 2.01 -19.41 -23.76
N HIS A 739 2.54 -18.27 -23.34
CA HIS A 739 3.94 -17.93 -23.58
C HIS A 739 4.87 -18.92 -22.88
N PHE A 740 4.64 -19.20 -21.61
CA PHE A 740 5.45 -20.17 -20.86
C PHE A 740 5.30 -21.59 -21.39
N GLU A 741 4.09 -22.02 -21.71
CA GLU A 741 3.87 -23.36 -22.30
C GLU A 741 4.63 -23.54 -23.62
N ARG A 742 4.66 -22.51 -24.46
CA ARG A 742 5.34 -22.57 -25.75
C ARG A 742 6.86 -22.53 -25.64
N GLU A 743 7.41 -21.75 -24.71
CA GLU A 743 8.85 -21.48 -24.66
C GLU A 743 9.60 -22.41 -23.68
N LEU A 744 8.90 -23.04 -22.73
CA LEU A 744 9.52 -23.90 -21.71
C LEU A 744 9.17 -25.41 -21.87
N LYS A 745 8.15 -25.79 -22.60
CA LYS A 745 7.81 -27.18 -22.89
C LYS A 745 8.36 -27.64 -24.23
#